data_432ec8a93d7f7f202755be49f05cf23f
#
_entry.id   432ec8a93d7f7f202755be49f05cf23f
#
_cell.length_a   1.000
_cell.length_b   1.000
_cell.length_c   1.000
_cell.angle_alpha   90.00
_cell.angle_beta   90.00
_cell.angle_gamma   90.00
#
_symmetry.space_group_name_H-M   'P 1'
#
loop_
_entity.id
_entity.type
_entity.pdbx_description
1 polymer ?
#
loop_
_entity_poly.entity_id
_entity_poly.type
_entity_poly.pdbx_seq_one_letter_code
_entity_poly.pdbx_strand_id
1 'polypeptide(L)'
;MSEILNKSQITEEDIKLRYITPAITAKWDVKKISMETRLTDGKVNIKGNLVFREKPKRADYLLYLNPNNPIAVVEAKDNNHSVSFGLQQAMMYARMLDLPFAFSSNGDGFAEHDFLTGEEREFGMDEFPSETELIERFRCESALTPEQKTVIDQPYYTSQNTYPPRYYQRIAINRTVGAIARGQDRLLLVMATGTGKTYTAFQIVYRLLQTGMKRKILYLADRNILVDQSIQQDFSPLEKVIHKVNFAKDDRTTITAHQVYFSLYQQLVGDDDQEHFSELFAPDFFDLVIVDECHRGSAKEESRWRRILDYFKSATQIGMTATPKETKYISNLSYFGEPVYTYSLKEGIEDGFLAPFKVINITSDIGDGWRPKKGQRDIYGEEIPDRIYTNSDYDYSIIIEDRIRQVASEITRYLKSTDRMAKTIVFCATEDAAERMRKELVNLNADMVRKNPDYVVRITGSDVYGKSKLKYFISASSEGPVIATTSKLLSTGADCKMTKLIVLDEMIGSMTEFKQIIGRGTRLREKEGKTHFVVMDFRNVTRLFADPEWDGPIEVIMSPSSGKSAPADPPSAPSGSVEPPEPPKHKPIVDRRGCRVEIILKTVSVYDTNGKLLRQESITDYTKENVRGEYATLDNFIRQWTAEEKKENIRALPVSYTHLTLPTMR
;
A
#
# COMPACT_ATOMS: atom_id res chain seq x y z
N MET A 1 -11.71 46.64 36.18
CA MET A 1 -11.87 45.24 36.56
C MET A 1 -12.45 44.53 35.35
N SER A 2 -11.67 43.73 34.67
CA SER A 2 -12.20 42.91 33.55
C SER A 2 -13.22 41.95 34.16
N GLU A 3 -14.45 41.94 33.65
CA GLU A 3 -15.44 40.93 33.97
C GLU A 3 -14.80 39.54 33.72
N ILE A 4 -14.71 38.76 34.79
CA ILE A 4 -14.26 37.38 34.69
C ILE A 4 -15.43 36.63 34.02
N LEU A 5 -15.31 36.37 32.73
CA LEU A 5 -16.31 35.60 32.00
C LEU A 5 -16.52 34.25 32.73
N ASN A 6 -17.79 33.85 32.88
CA ASN A 6 -18.12 32.59 33.46
C ASN A 6 -17.53 31.46 32.60
N LYS A 7 -17.08 30.34 33.21
CA LYS A 7 -16.48 29.21 32.49
C LYS A 7 -17.31 28.72 31.29
N SER A 8 -18.63 28.77 31.42
CA SER A 8 -19.56 28.39 30.31
C SER A 8 -19.60 29.36 29.14
N GLN A 9 -18.97 30.54 29.27
CA GLN A 9 -18.96 31.60 28.25
C GLN A 9 -17.61 31.69 27.50
N ILE A 10 -16.61 30.95 27.92
CA ILE A 10 -15.28 30.91 27.29
C ILE A 10 -15.14 29.71 26.36
N THR A 11 -14.21 29.82 25.43
CA THR A 11 -13.95 28.78 24.44
C THR A 11 -13.23 27.55 25.03
N GLU A 12 -13.27 26.43 24.32
CA GLU A 12 -12.49 25.24 24.69
C GLU A 12 -11.00 25.54 24.82
N GLU A 13 -10.44 26.41 23.96
CA GLU A 13 -9.04 26.85 24.05
C GLU A 13 -8.75 27.67 25.33
N ASP A 14 -9.71 28.50 25.78
CA ASP A 14 -9.60 29.21 27.06
C ASP A 14 -9.66 28.23 28.24
N ILE A 15 -10.50 27.20 28.18
CA ILE A 15 -10.57 26.13 29.18
C ILE A 15 -9.26 25.37 29.25
N LYS A 16 -8.68 24.98 28.07
CA LYS A 16 -7.36 24.36 28.02
C LYS A 16 -6.29 25.24 28.73
N LEU A 17 -6.21 26.49 28.33
CA LEU A 17 -5.15 27.41 28.81
C LEU A 17 -5.27 27.71 30.31
N ARG A 18 -6.51 27.98 30.79
CA ARG A 18 -6.71 28.52 32.14
C ARG A 18 -6.88 27.45 33.22
N TYR A 19 -7.35 26.25 32.85
CA TYR A 19 -7.72 25.21 33.82
C TYR A 19 -6.97 23.91 33.56
N ILE A 20 -7.06 23.34 32.36
CA ILE A 20 -6.54 21.98 32.09
C ILE A 20 -5.02 21.98 32.04
N THR A 21 -4.40 22.88 31.27
CA THR A 21 -2.93 22.97 31.16
C THR A 21 -2.27 23.20 32.54
N PRO A 22 -2.74 24.14 33.38
CA PRO A 22 -2.17 24.32 34.71
C PRO A 22 -2.29 23.10 35.61
N ALA A 23 -3.42 22.36 35.57
CA ALA A 23 -3.62 21.15 36.35
C ALA A 23 -2.63 20.05 35.94
N ILE A 24 -2.46 19.83 34.63
CA ILE A 24 -1.53 18.81 34.11
C ILE A 24 -0.07 19.23 34.41
N THR A 25 0.32 20.50 34.16
CA THR A 25 1.70 20.97 34.35
C THR A 25 2.12 21.08 35.81
N ALA A 26 1.15 21.13 36.76
CA ALA A 26 1.45 21.04 38.19
C ALA A 26 1.97 19.64 38.58
N LYS A 27 1.69 18.60 37.79
CA LYS A 27 2.00 17.19 38.08
C LYS A 27 2.99 16.57 37.10
N TRP A 28 3.17 17.18 35.90
CA TRP A 28 3.97 16.65 34.78
C TRP A 28 5.02 17.65 34.31
N ASP A 29 6.20 17.16 33.94
CA ASP A 29 7.19 17.98 33.24
C ASP A 29 6.63 18.44 31.88
N VAL A 30 6.62 19.74 31.63
CA VAL A 30 6.15 20.36 30.39
C VAL A 30 6.82 19.75 29.15
N LYS A 31 8.08 19.31 29.26
CA LYS A 31 8.82 18.65 28.18
C LYS A 31 8.26 17.29 27.80
N LYS A 32 7.43 16.69 28.65
CA LYS A 32 6.77 15.40 28.44
C LYS A 32 5.31 15.54 28.02
N ILE A 33 4.88 16.76 27.69
CA ILE A 33 3.53 17.08 27.24
C ILE A 33 3.61 17.58 25.81
N SER A 34 2.81 17.05 24.91
CA SER A 34 2.54 17.66 23.61
C SER A 34 1.08 18.05 23.49
N MET A 35 0.83 19.21 22.88
CA MET A 35 -0.52 19.72 22.64
C MET A 35 -0.84 19.68 21.14
N GLU A 36 -2.13 19.57 20.81
CA GLU A 36 -2.64 19.59 19.43
C GLU A 36 -1.89 18.61 18.50
N THR A 37 -1.55 17.46 19.05
CA THR A 37 -0.73 16.49 18.33
C THR A 37 -1.50 15.85 17.19
N ARG A 38 -1.02 16.06 15.96
CA ARG A 38 -1.61 15.50 14.77
C ARG A 38 -1.38 13.98 14.73
N LEU A 39 -2.47 13.19 14.71
CA LEU A 39 -2.45 11.74 14.67
C LEU A 39 -2.53 11.22 13.24
N THR A 40 -3.46 11.75 12.44
CA THR A 40 -3.66 11.35 11.04
C THR A 40 -3.48 12.53 10.11
N ASP A 41 -3.36 12.24 8.82
CA ASP A 41 -3.34 13.30 7.81
C ASP A 41 -4.76 13.72 7.38
N GLY A 42 -5.78 12.97 7.81
CA GLY A 42 -7.16 13.13 7.35
C GLY A 42 -7.36 12.41 6.01
N LYS A 43 -8.48 11.74 5.88
CA LYS A 43 -8.82 10.94 4.71
C LYS A 43 -8.92 11.78 3.44
N VAL A 44 -8.41 11.27 2.34
CA VAL A 44 -8.64 11.84 1.01
C VAL A 44 -9.90 11.19 0.42
N ASN A 45 -10.92 11.99 0.19
CA ASN A 45 -12.17 11.59 -0.44
C ASN A 45 -12.20 12.01 -1.90
N ILE A 46 -12.81 11.16 -2.73
CA ILE A 46 -12.99 11.39 -4.15
C ILE A 46 -14.50 11.40 -4.43
N LYS A 47 -15.04 12.54 -4.84
CA LYS A 47 -16.44 12.67 -5.24
C LYS A 47 -16.49 13.23 -6.67
N GLY A 48 -16.70 12.34 -7.63
CA GLY A 48 -16.56 12.69 -9.04
C GLY A 48 -15.13 13.13 -9.37
N ASN A 49 -14.94 14.35 -9.81
CA ASN A 49 -13.64 14.98 -10.06
C ASN A 49 -13.12 15.77 -8.86
N LEU A 50 -13.97 16.00 -7.85
CA LEU A 50 -13.59 16.73 -6.66
C LEU A 50 -12.79 15.79 -5.74
N VAL A 51 -11.63 16.26 -5.35
CA VAL A 51 -10.79 15.61 -4.35
C VAL A 51 -10.69 16.57 -3.17
N PHE A 52 -11.10 16.10 -2.00
CA PHE A 52 -11.01 16.87 -0.77
C PHE A 52 -10.48 16.00 0.36
N ARG A 53 -9.81 16.63 1.30
CA ARG A 53 -9.25 15.98 2.48
C ARG A 53 -10.09 16.31 3.71
N GLU A 54 -10.39 15.30 4.51
CA GLU A 54 -10.99 15.48 5.82
C GLU A 54 -10.01 16.15 6.78
N LYS A 55 -10.56 16.73 7.85
CA LYS A 55 -9.71 17.27 8.92
C LYS A 55 -8.88 16.15 9.55
N PRO A 56 -7.59 16.36 9.80
CA PRO A 56 -6.77 15.40 10.52
C PRO A 56 -7.29 15.23 11.95
N LYS A 57 -7.23 14.00 12.45
CA LYS A 57 -7.44 13.75 13.87
C LYS A 57 -6.27 14.35 14.65
N ARG A 58 -6.59 15.00 15.76
CA ARG A 58 -5.62 15.60 16.69
C ARG A 58 -6.00 15.24 18.10
N ALA A 59 -5.02 14.98 18.94
CA ALA A 59 -5.19 14.83 20.38
C ALA A 59 -4.88 16.18 21.04
N ASP A 60 -5.73 16.64 21.94
CA ASP A 60 -5.50 17.89 22.65
C ASP A 60 -4.22 17.83 23.47
N TYR A 61 -4.01 16.77 24.23
CA TYR A 61 -2.75 16.52 24.93
C TYR A 61 -2.35 15.05 24.80
N LEU A 62 -1.02 14.84 24.66
CA LEU A 62 -0.38 13.54 24.87
C LEU A 62 0.67 13.68 25.96
N LEU A 63 0.66 12.73 26.90
CA LEU A 63 1.62 12.66 27.99
C LEU A 63 2.60 11.52 27.74
N TYR A 64 3.88 11.79 27.89
CA TYR A 64 4.96 10.89 27.49
C TYR A 64 5.76 10.39 28.69
N LEU A 65 5.99 9.09 28.75
CA LEU A 65 6.98 8.48 29.64
C LEU A 65 8.39 8.90 29.24
N ASN A 66 8.68 8.79 27.94
CA ASN A 66 9.91 9.23 27.26
C ASN A 66 9.55 9.65 25.83
N PRO A 67 10.48 10.24 25.03
CA PRO A 67 10.17 10.74 23.68
C PRO A 67 9.53 9.70 22.72
N ASN A 68 9.67 8.42 23.00
CA ASN A 68 9.14 7.34 22.16
C ASN A 68 7.77 6.83 22.61
N ASN A 69 7.47 6.94 23.91
CA ASN A 69 6.37 6.22 24.54
C ASN A 69 5.37 7.21 25.17
N PRO A 70 4.35 7.67 24.43
CA PRO A 70 3.18 8.29 25.04
C PRO A 70 2.46 7.25 25.90
N ILE A 71 1.92 7.65 27.05
CA ILE A 71 1.19 6.75 27.96
C ILE A 71 -0.23 7.21 28.23
N ALA A 72 -0.56 8.45 27.95
CA ALA A 72 -1.90 8.98 28.17
C ALA A 72 -2.30 10.00 27.11
N VAL A 73 -3.57 10.08 26.82
CA VAL A 73 -4.22 11.12 26.03
C VAL A 73 -5.24 11.86 26.89
N VAL A 74 -5.33 13.16 26.73
CA VAL A 74 -6.36 14.00 27.39
C VAL A 74 -7.11 14.77 26.31
N GLU A 75 -8.43 14.67 26.30
CA GLU A 75 -9.35 15.42 25.44
C GLU A 75 -10.01 16.54 26.26
N ALA A 76 -9.98 17.73 25.73
CA ALA A 76 -10.64 18.88 26.31
C ALA A 76 -12.03 19.09 25.71
N LYS A 77 -12.93 19.66 26.49
CA LYS A 77 -14.24 20.15 26.06
C LYS A 77 -14.52 21.48 26.72
N ASP A 78 -15.41 22.27 26.10
CA ASP A 78 -15.91 23.47 26.74
C ASP A 78 -16.77 23.13 27.97
N ASN A 79 -16.97 24.10 28.85
CA ASN A 79 -17.66 23.90 30.13
C ASN A 79 -19.20 23.76 30.01
N ASN A 80 -19.76 23.72 28.79
CA ASN A 80 -21.16 23.42 28.56
C ASN A 80 -21.42 21.89 28.51
N HIS A 81 -20.38 21.09 28.50
CA HIS A 81 -20.43 19.63 28.50
C HIS A 81 -20.04 19.06 29.87
N SER A 82 -20.44 17.80 30.15
CA SER A 82 -19.98 17.09 31.34
C SER A 82 -18.48 16.78 31.27
N VAL A 83 -17.86 16.52 32.41
CA VAL A 83 -16.44 16.14 32.51
C VAL A 83 -16.11 14.91 31.64
N SER A 84 -17.02 13.93 31.62
CA SER A 84 -16.86 12.67 30.86
C SER A 84 -17.27 12.76 29.39
N PHE A 85 -17.78 13.91 28.91
CA PHE A 85 -18.29 14.03 27.52
C PHE A 85 -17.23 13.70 26.46
N GLY A 86 -15.99 14.08 26.68
CA GLY A 86 -14.86 13.80 25.76
C GLY A 86 -14.24 12.41 25.94
N LEU A 87 -14.62 11.64 26.96
CA LEU A 87 -13.92 10.41 27.34
C LEU A 87 -13.94 9.35 26.24
N GLN A 88 -15.08 9.16 25.54
CA GLN A 88 -15.13 8.21 24.42
C GLN A 88 -14.20 8.58 23.26
N GLN A 89 -14.04 9.88 22.99
CA GLN A 89 -13.09 10.37 22.00
C GLN A 89 -11.65 10.09 22.47
N ALA A 90 -11.34 10.38 23.73
CA ALA A 90 -10.04 10.06 24.32
C ALA A 90 -9.74 8.57 24.27
N MET A 91 -10.73 7.72 24.62
CA MET A 91 -10.60 6.26 24.51
C MET A 91 -10.36 5.79 23.08
N MET A 92 -11.02 6.37 22.09
CA MET A 92 -10.77 6.07 20.68
C MET A 92 -9.32 6.42 20.30
N TYR A 93 -8.80 7.57 20.72
CA TYR A 93 -7.41 7.96 20.47
C TYR A 93 -6.42 7.10 21.25
N ALA A 94 -6.72 6.75 22.50
CA ALA A 94 -5.89 5.84 23.30
C ALA A 94 -5.77 4.46 22.62
N ARG A 95 -6.87 3.87 22.15
CA ARG A 95 -6.83 2.62 21.38
C ARG A 95 -6.04 2.75 20.09
N MET A 96 -6.25 3.85 19.34
CA MET A 96 -5.51 4.13 18.12
C MET A 96 -4.01 4.24 18.37
N LEU A 97 -3.59 4.82 19.48
CA LEU A 97 -2.20 5.06 19.85
C LEU A 97 -1.58 3.97 20.73
N ASP A 98 -2.36 2.95 21.11
CA ASP A 98 -1.93 1.88 22.01
C ASP A 98 -1.54 2.41 23.40
N LEU A 99 -2.36 3.31 23.97
CA LEU A 99 -2.11 3.96 25.26
C LEU A 99 -2.90 3.30 26.37
N PRO A 100 -2.32 3.17 27.57
CA PRO A 100 -3.01 2.59 28.74
C PRO A 100 -4.02 3.53 29.40
N PHE A 101 -3.92 4.87 29.22
CA PHE A 101 -4.76 5.82 29.91
C PHE A 101 -5.42 6.82 28.97
N ALA A 102 -6.71 7.06 29.17
CA ALA A 102 -7.49 8.08 28.46
C ALA A 102 -8.18 8.99 29.46
N PHE A 103 -8.09 10.30 29.24
CA PHE A 103 -8.72 11.31 30.09
C PHE A 103 -9.58 12.26 29.26
N SER A 104 -10.62 12.80 29.88
CA SER A 104 -11.34 13.97 29.39
C SER A 104 -11.50 15.01 30.48
N SER A 105 -11.64 16.30 30.09
CA SER A 105 -11.85 17.40 31.02
C SER A 105 -12.64 18.53 30.38
N ASN A 106 -13.51 19.17 31.17
CA ASN A 106 -14.20 20.42 30.80
C ASN A 106 -13.74 21.62 31.65
N GLY A 107 -12.63 21.46 32.41
CA GLY A 107 -12.10 22.45 33.32
C GLY A 107 -12.69 22.47 34.72
N ASP A 108 -13.68 21.61 35.05
CA ASP A 108 -14.21 21.43 36.40
C ASP A 108 -13.64 20.18 37.09
N GLY A 109 -13.21 19.21 36.32
CA GLY A 109 -12.62 17.95 36.77
C GLY A 109 -12.07 17.16 35.60
N PHE A 110 -11.64 15.93 35.88
CA PHE A 110 -11.22 14.95 34.91
C PHE A 110 -12.03 13.68 35.05
N ALA A 111 -12.33 13.04 33.91
CA ALA A 111 -12.79 11.67 33.82
C ALA A 111 -11.67 10.83 33.21
N GLU A 112 -11.40 9.66 33.80
CA GLU A 112 -10.36 8.72 33.40
C GLU A 112 -10.97 7.39 32.97
N HIS A 113 -10.45 6.79 31.91
CA HIS A 113 -10.58 5.37 31.61
C HIS A 113 -9.20 4.73 31.65
N ASP A 114 -9.02 3.73 32.50
CA ASP A 114 -7.81 2.93 32.65
C ASP A 114 -7.96 1.62 31.86
N PHE A 115 -7.24 1.47 30.75
CA PHE A 115 -7.27 0.25 29.92
C PHE A 115 -6.59 -0.96 30.58
N LEU A 116 -5.78 -0.75 31.63
CA LEU A 116 -5.11 -1.84 32.34
C LEU A 116 -6.08 -2.56 33.27
N THR A 117 -6.93 -1.80 33.95
CA THR A 117 -7.93 -2.32 34.90
C THR A 117 -9.34 -2.43 34.33
N GLY A 118 -9.65 -1.62 33.31
CA GLY A 118 -10.99 -1.47 32.75
C GLY A 118 -11.89 -0.52 33.57
N GLU A 119 -11.34 0.18 34.55
CA GLU A 119 -12.09 1.07 35.43
C GLU A 119 -12.23 2.48 34.89
N GLU A 120 -13.32 3.15 35.21
CA GLU A 120 -13.56 4.58 34.97
C GLU A 120 -13.76 5.29 36.32
N ARG A 121 -13.20 6.52 36.41
CA ARG A 121 -13.39 7.37 37.60
C ARG A 121 -13.41 8.86 37.20
N GLU A 122 -14.07 9.66 38.01
CA GLU A 122 -14.05 11.12 37.94
C GLU A 122 -13.39 11.71 39.18
N PHE A 123 -12.66 12.80 39.04
CA PHE A 123 -11.92 13.48 40.11
C PHE A 123 -11.70 14.96 39.83
N GLY A 124 -11.31 15.73 40.84
CA GLY A 124 -11.11 17.17 40.78
C GLY A 124 -9.86 17.57 39.96
N MET A 125 -9.78 18.87 39.62
CA MET A 125 -8.66 19.41 38.82
C MET A 125 -7.30 19.25 39.50
N ASP A 126 -7.22 19.31 40.82
CA ASP A 126 -6.02 19.19 41.66
C ASP A 126 -5.60 17.72 41.89
N GLU A 127 -6.50 16.78 41.60
CA GLU A 127 -6.31 15.33 41.79
C GLU A 127 -5.79 14.64 40.52
N PHE A 128 -5.41 15.40 39.48
CA PHE A 128 -4.84 14.79 38.25
C PHE A 128 -3.63 13.92 38.62
N PRO A 129 -3.53 12.68 38.12
CA PRO A 129 -2.47 11.75 38.50
C PRO A 129 -1.08 12.30 38.10
N SER A 130 -0.13 12.14 39.02
CA SER A 130 1.25 12.53 38.76
C SER A 130 1.94 11.64 37.73
N GLU A 131 3.01 12.17 37.15
CA GLU A 131 3.86 11.38 36.25
C GLU A 131 4.30 10.05 36.91
N THR A 132 4.76 10.11 38.18
CA THR A 132 5.21 8.94 38.91
C THR A 132 4.08 7.92 39.10
N GLU A 133 2.87 8.36 39.44
CA GLU A 133 1.72 7.50 39.63
C GLU A 133 1.35 6.73 38.36
N LEU A 134 1.20 7.43 37.21
CA LEU A 134 0.85 6.75 35.95
C LEU A 134 1.98 5.81 35.48
N ILE A 135 3.22 6.18 35.70
CA ILE A 135 4.38 5.33 35.40
C ILE A 135 4.39 4.08 36.29
N GLU A 136 4.09 4.20 37.56
CA GLU A 136 4.03 3.05 38.47
C GLU A 136 2.88 2.11 38.11
N ARG A 137 1.69 2.64 37.83
CA ARG A 137 0.54 1.85 37.37
C ARG A 137 0.89 1.08 36.09
N PHE A 138 1.47 1.74 35.09
CA PHE A 138 1.90 1.09 33.85
C PHE A 138 3.02 0.07 34.05
N ARG A 139 3.97 0.32 34.96
CA ARG A 139 5.11 -0.56 35.23
C ARG A 139 4.75 -1.77 36.08
N CYS A 140 3.80 -1.67 37.00
CA CYS A 140 3.32 -2.80 37.79
C CYS A 140 2.78 -3.91 36.87
N GLU A 141 2.05 -3.52 35.81
CA GLU A 141 1.55 -4.46 34.80
C GLU A 141 2.66 -5.01 33.89
N SER A 142 3.71 -4.23 33.59
CA SER A 142 4.72 -4.63 32.60
C SER A 142 5.89 -5.42 33.16
N ALA A 143 6.13 -5.46 34.49
CA ALA A 143 7.16 -6.22 35.21
C ALA A 143 8.56 -6.27 34.52
N LEU A 144 9.03 -5.12 33.97
CA LEU A 144 10.26 -5.03 33.17
C LEU A 144 11.54 -4.99 34.02
N THR A 145 12.57 -5.73 33.62
CA THR A 145 13.91 -5.60 34.19
C THR A 145 14.58 -4.29 33.80
N PRO A 146 15.65 -3.82 34.51
CA PRO A 146 16.39 -2.63 34.12
C PRO A 146 16.97 -2.70 32.70
N GLU A 147 17.45 -3.88 32.29
CA GLU A 147 18.00 -4.11 30.95
C GLU A 147 16.92 -4.00 29.89
N GLN A 148 15.74 -4.59 30.12
CA GLN A 148 14.58 -4.47 29.22
C GLN A 148 14.13 -3.03 29.08
N LYS A 149 14.11 -2.26 30.19
CA LYS A 149 13.80 -0.81 30.14
C LYS A 149 14.78 -0.05 29.27
N THR A 150 16.08 -0.31 29.41
CA THR A 150 17.09 0.35 28.60
C THR A 150 16.84 0.17 27.11
N VAL A 151 16.44 -1.04 26.69
CA VAL A 151 16.12 -1.33 25.28
C VAL A 151 14.83 -0.65 24.83
N ILE A 152 13.77 -0.69 25.67
CA ILE A 152 12.47 -0.11 25.36
C ILE A 152 12.54 1.43 25.35
N ASP A 153 13.35 2.03 26.21
CA ASP A 153 13.50 3.47 26.33
C ASP A 153 14.50 4.09 25.32
N GLN A 154 15.26 3.26 24.58
CA GLN A 154 16.19 3.76 23.56
C GLN A 154 15.47 4.64 22.54
N PRO A 155 15.91 5.93 22.36
CA PRO A 155 15.28 6.85 21.41
C PRO A 155 15.32 6.37 19.95
N TYR A 156 14.34 6.82 19.17
CA TYR A 156 14.37 6.68 17.71
C TYR A 156 15.56 7.42 17.12
N TYR A 157 16.04 6.95 15.96
CA TYR A 157 16.96 7.77 15.17
C TYR A 157 16.22 9.00 14.65
N THR A 158 16.78 10.16 14.91
CA THR A 158 16.30 11.46 14.41
C THR A 158 17.45 12.25 13.81
N SER A 159 17.20 12.92 12.68
CA SER A 159 18.13 13.88 12.08
C SER A 159 17.31 15.00 11.43
N GLN A 160 17.99 16.07 11.02
CA GLN A 160 17.32 17.19 10.34
C GLN A 160 16.59 16.78 9.04
N ASN A 161 17.02 15.67 8.43
CA ASN A 161 16.47 15.17 7.17
C ASN A 161 15.54 13.97 7.33
N THR A 162 15.29 13.51 8.56
CA THR A 162 14.40 12.37 8.83
C THR A 162 13.10 12.82 9.46
N TYR A 163 11.98 12.32 8.96
CA TYR A 163 10.69 12.53 9.59
C TYR A 163 10.55 11.65 10.84
N PRO A 164 9.89 12.12 11.90
CA PRO A 164 9.56 11.27 13.03
C PRO A 164 8.62 10.13 12.59
N PRO A 165 8.69 8.97 13.25
CA PRO A 165 7.80 7.86 12.93
C PRO A 165 6.33 8.29 13.08
N ARG A 166 5.49 7.91 12.15
CA ARG A 166 4.03 8.04 12.26
C ARG A 166 3.53 7.17 13.42
N TYR A 167 2.34 7.46 13.94
CA TYR A 167 1.81 6.75 15.12
C TYR A 167 1.85 5.23 14.96
N TYR A 168 1.36 4.69 13.84
CA TYR A 168 1.34 3.26 13.59
C TYR A 168 2.75 2.65 13.46
N GLN A 169 3.71 3.39 12.92
CA GLN A 169 5.12 2.98 12.89
C GLN A 169 5.71 2.93 14.30
N ARG A 170 5.36 3.92 15.16
CA ARG A 170 5.77 3.90 16.58
C ARG A 170 5.26 2.66 17.29
N ILE A 171 4.00 2.31 17.10
CA ILE A 171 3.40 1.11 17.70
C ILE A 171 4.14 -0.14 17.20
N ALA A 172 4.31 -0.27 15.87
CA ALA A 172 5.03 -1.40 15.28
C ALA A 172 6.44 -1.54 15.84
N ILE A 173 7.21 -0.43 15.90
CA ILE A 173 8.56 -0.41 16.43
C ILE A 173 8.58 -0.76 17.93
N ASN A 174 7.74 -0.09 18.74
CA ASN A 174 7.72 -0.27 20.18
C ASN A 174 7.29 -1.67 20.58
N ARG A 175 6.23 -2.21 19.96
CA ARG A 175 5.78 -3.59 20.21
C ARG A 175 6.85 -4.60 19.83
N THR A 176 7.50 -4.44 18.67
CA THR A 176 8.57 -5.33 18.21
C THR A 176 9.78 -5.29 19.14
N VAL A 177 10.29 -4.10 19.45
CA VAL A 177 11.43 -3.92 20.35
C VAL A 177 11.09 -4.43 21.75
N GLY A 178 9.87 -4.15 22.25
CA GLY A 178 9.41 -4.65 23.54
C GLY A 178 9.27 -6.17 23.60
N ALA A 179 8.79 -6.80 22.54
CA ALA A 179 8.69 -8.26 22.44
C ALA A 179 10.08 -8.92 22.45
N ILE A 180 11.02 -8.36 21.68
CA ILE A 180 12.42 -8.82 21.65
C ILE A 180 13.09 -8.64 23.02
N ALA A 181 12.87 -7.50 23.68
CA ALA A 181 13.41 -7.24 25.03
C ALA A 181 12.89 -8.25 26.05
N ARG A 182 11.66 -8.78 25.88
CA ARG A 182 11.06 -9.82 26.72
C ARG A 182 11.47 -11.24 26.32
N GLY A 183 12.34 -11.41 25.32
CA GLY A 183 12.87 -12.71 24.89
C GLY A 183 12.00 -13.44 23.86
N GLN A 184 11.12 -12.74 23.15
CA GLN A 184 10.41 -13.36 22.04
C GLN A 184 11.33 -13.50 20.83
N ASP A 185 11.47 -14.72 20.31
CA ASP A 185 12.45 -15.04 19.25
C ASP A 185 11.86 -15.04 17.84
N ARG A 186 10.52 -15.11 17.70
CA ARG A 186 9.85 -15.09 16.41
C ARG A 186 8.73 -14.06 16.42
N LEU A 187 8.75 -13.17 15.44
CA LEU A 187 7.81 -12.05 15.35
C LEU A 187 7.35 -11.85 13.92
N LEU A 188 6.08 -11.49 13.75
CA LEU A 188 5.49 -11.12 12.46
C LEU A 188 4.99 -9.68 12.51
N LEU A 189 5.40 -8.88 11.52
CA LEU A 189 4.88 -7.54 11.28
C LEU A 189 4.09 -7.52 9.97
N VAL A 190 2.81 -7.18 10.05
CA VAL A 190 1.94 -7.03 8.89
C VAL A 190 1.68 -5.55 8.64
N MET A 191 2.24 -5.00 7.57
CA MET A 191 2.09 -3.60 7.23
C MET A 191 1.86 -3.45 5.72
N ALA A 192 0.80 -2.76 5.33
CA ALA A 192 0.44 -2.59 3.91
C ALA A 192 1.59 -1.98 3.09
N THR A 193 1.59 -2.26 1.79
CA THR A 193 2.55 -1.63 0.87
C THR A 193 2.38 -0.11 0.91
N GLY A 194 3.47 0.61 1.11
CA GLY A 194 3.39 2.07 1.15
C GLY A 194 3.43 2.68 2.54
N THR A 195 3.34 1.88 3.59
CA THR A 195 3.31 2.36 4.99
C THR A 195 4.69 2.53 5.62
N GLY A 196 5.78 2.22 4.89
CA GLY A 196 7.16 2.42 5.35
C GLY A 196 7.70 1.24 6.15
N LYS A 197 7.45 0.00 5.72
CA LYS A 197 8.05 -1.22 6.32
C LYS A 197 9.57 -1.11 6.51
N THR A 198 10.29 -0.70 5.46
CA THR A 198 11.75 -0.57 5.50
C THR A 198 12.21 0.45 6.53
N TYR A 199 11.52 1.60 6.62
CA TYR A 199 11.80 2.61 7.66
C TYR A 199 11.53 2.05 9.07
N THR A 200 10.46 1.29 9.26
CA THR A 200 10.13 0.61 10.53
C THR A 200 11.24 -0.38 10.90
N ALA A 201 11.69 -1.20 9.94
CA ALA A 201 12.81 -2.12 10.14
C ALA A 201 14.10 -1.40 10.52
N PHE A 202 14.43 -0.29 9.83
CA PHE A 202 15.58 0.55 10.15
C PHE A 202 15.55 1.02 11.60
N GLN A 203 14.43 1.55 12.07
CA GLN A 203 14.29 2.05 13.44
C GLN A 203 14.43 0.93 14.48
N ILE A 204 13.89 -0.26 14.20
CA ILE A 204 14.06 -1.44 15.06
C ILE A 204 15.54 -1.82 15.13
N VAL A 205 16.20 -1.95 13.98
CA VAL A 205 17.63 -2.28 13.88
C VAL A 205 18.49 -1.24 14.62
N TYR A 206 18.24 0.05 14.37
CA TYR A 206 18.97 1.13 15.03
C TYR A 206 18.90 1.04 16.55
N ARG A 207 17.68 0.90 17.11
CA ARG A 207 17.47 0.83 18.56
C ARG A 207 18.15 -0.38 19.19
N LEU A 208 18.09 -1.55 18.56
CA LEU A 208 18.71 -2.79 19.04
C LEU A 208 20.24 -2.74 18.97
N LEU A 209 20.82 -2.10 17.93
CA LEU A 209 22.24 -1.87 17.81
C LEU A 209 22.76 -0.88 18.86
N GLN A 210 22.07 0.25 19.08
CA GLN A 210 22.50 1.28 20.05
C GLN A 210 22.55 0.76 21.47
N THR A 211 21.64 -0.12 21.84
CA THR A 211 21.63 -0.76 23.17
C THR A 211 22.59 -1.93 23.28
N GLY A 212 23.20 -2.37 22.18
CA GLY A 212 24.07 -3.55 22.14
C GLY A 212 23.33 -4.88 22.33
N MET A 213 21.99 -4.86 22.37
CA MET A 213 21.18 -6.07 22.53
C MET A 213 21.30 -7.01 21.33
N LYS A 214 21.44 -6.46 20.13
CA LYS A 214 21.73 -7.18 18.89
C LYS A 214 22.93 -6.51 18.21
N ARG A 215 23.90 -7.29 17.77
CA ARG A 215 25.19 -6.80 17.23
C ARG A 215 25.45 -7.22 15.80
N LYS A 216 24.91 -8.37 15.40
CA LYS A 216 25.04 -8.95 14.05
C LYS A 216 23.66 -9.20 13.49
N ILE A 217 23.29 -8.47 12.46
CA ILE A 217 21.93 -8.44 11.92
C ILE A 217 21.96 -8.81 10.45
N LEU A 218 21.17 -9.79 10.05
CA LEU A 218 20.95 -10.16 8.65
C LEU A 218 19.60 -9.64 8.18
N TYR A 219 19.59 -8.85 7.09
CA TYR A 219 18.40 -8.41 6.40
C TYR A 219 18.27 -9.14 5.05
N LEU A 220 17.26 -9.96 4.93
CA LEU A 220 16.96 -10.75 3.74
C LEU A 220 15.89 -10.08 2.89
N ALA A 221 16.19 -9.86 1.61
CA ALA A 221 15.26 -9.34 0.63
C ALA A 221 15.15 -10.28 -0.58
N ASP A 222 14.08 -10.08 -1.35
CA ASP A 222 13.81 -10.87 -2.55
C ASP A 222 14.61 -10.39 -3.78
N ARG A 223 14.96 -9.09 -3.84
CA ARG A 223 15.56 -8.47 -5.04
C ARG A 223 16.64 -7.46 -4.73
N ASN A 224 17.69 -7.43 -5.59
CA ASN A 224 18.78 -6.48 -5.50
C ASN A 224 18.33 -5.01 -5.47
N ILE A 225 17.31 -4.66 -6.25
CA ILE A 225 16.78 -3.28 -6.29
C ILE A 225 16.23 -2.88 -4.91
N LEU A 226 15.57 -3.79 -4.19
CA LEU A 226 15.09 -3.54 -2.83
C LEU A 226 16.23 -3.32 -1.86
N VAL A 227 17.27 -4.15 -1.94
CA VAL A 227 18.47 -4.02 -1.11
C VAL A 227 19.13 -2.66 -1.32
N ASP A 228 19.40 -2.30 -2.58
CA ASP A 228 20.08 -1.04 -2.90
C ASP A 228 19.25 0.19 -2.49
N GLN A 229 17.93 0.17 -2.69
CA GLN A 229 17.04 1.25 -2.24
C GLN A 229 16.98 1.35 -0.71
N SER A 230 16.90 0.21 0.00
CA SER A 230 16.86 0.19 1.46
C SER A 230 18.14 0.78 2.06
N ILE A 231 19.31 0.40 1.54
CA ILE A 231 20.61 0.90 2.00
C ILE A 231 20.73 2.41 1.72
N GLN A 232 20.40 2.86 0.51
CA GLN A 232 20.59 4.25 0.10
C GLN A 232 19.57 5.22 0.71
N GLN A 233 18.40 4.76 1.11
CA GLN A 233 17.32 5.59 1.67
C GLN A 233 17.25 5.45 3.18
N ASP A 234 16.51 4.44 3.66
CA ASP A 234 16.17 4.34 5.07
C ASP A 234 17.36 3.95 5.95
N PHE A 235 18.24 3.07 5.47
CA PHE A 235 19.41 2.60 6.21
C PHE A 235 20.69 3.44 6.01
N SER A 236 20.63 4.52 5.24
CA SER A 236 21.79 5.40 5.01
C SER A 236 22.49 5.88 6.30
N PRO A 237 21.81 6.11 7.45
CA PRO A 237 22.50 6.47 8.68
C PRO A 237 23.42 5.38 9.25
N LEU A 238 23.23 4.14 8.82
CA LEU A 238 24.04 2.98 9.24
C LEU A 238 25.05 2.55 8.16
N GLU A 239 25.23 3.31 7.08
CA GLU A 239 26.07 2.96 5.91
C GLU A 239 27.45 2.43 6.30
N LYS A 240 28.10 3.03 7.32
CA LYS A 240 29.43 2.65 7.78
C LYS A 240 29.52 1.25 8.38
N VAL A 241 28.41 0.69 8.83
CA VAL A 241 28.35 -0.63 9.48
C VAL A 241 27.58 -1.67 8.66
N ILE A 242 27.13 -1.27 7.46
CA ILE A 242 26.41 -2.12 6.51
C ILE A 242 27.39 -2.84 5.58
N HIS A 243 27.09 -4.10 5.29
CA HIS A 243 27.70 -4.88 4.23
C HIS A 243 26.64 -5.55 3.35
N LYS A 244 26.78 -5.40 2.03
CA LYS A 244 25.99 -6.15 1.06
C LYS A 244 26.77 -7.41 0.69
N VAL A 245 26.28 -8.58 1.09
CA VAL A 245 26.93 -9.87 0.90
C VAL A 245 27.16 -10.16 -0.59
N ASN A 246 28.40 -10.56 -0.92
CA ASN A 246 28.79 -10.92 -2.27
C ASN A 246 29.70 -12.17 -2.24
N PHE A 247 29.12 -13.34 -2.47
CA PHE A 247 29.82 -14.63 -2.39
C PHE A 247 31.03 -14.75 -3.34
N ALA A 248 31.11 -13.96 -4.39
CA ALA A 248 32.26 -13.96 -5.29
C ALA A 248 33.49 -13.20 -4.75
N LYS A 249 33.30 -12.35 -3.73
CA LYS A 249 34.33 -11.46 -3.18
C LYS A 249 34.59 -11.61 -1.70
N ASP A 250 33.56 -12.07 -0.97
CA ASP A 250 33.60 -12.16 0.49
C ASP A 250 34.24 -13.46 0.93
N ASP A 251 35.03 -13.40 2.00
CA ASP A 251 35.57 -14.53 2.73
C ASP A 251 35.25 -14.42 4.24
N ARG A 252 35.39 -15.50 4.98
CA ARG A 252 35.08 -15.56 6.41
C ARG A 252 35.85 -14.57 7.27
N THR A 253 37.04 -14.15 6.84
CA THR A 253 37.89 -13.27 7.63
C THR A 253 37.53 -11.80 7.47
N THR A 254 37.18 -11.39 6.28
CA THR A 254 36.84 -10.00 5.97
C THR A 254 35.38 -9.65 6.30
N ILE A 255 34.45 -10.61 6.15
CA ILE A 255 33.02 -10.36 6.30
C ILE A 255 32.61 -10.08 7.77
N THR A 256 33.39 -10.48 8.76
CA THR A 256 33.02 -10.37 10.19
C THR A 256 33.06 -8.95 10.74
N ALA A 257 33.66 -7.98 10.04
CA ALA A 257 33.85 -6.61 10.51
C ALA A 257 32.58 -5.79 10.65
N HIS A 258 31.54 -6.10 9.88
CA HIS A 258 30.29 -5.32 9.80
C HIS A 258 29.27 -5.74 10.86
N GLN A 259 28.21 -4.92 11.03
CA GLN A 259 27.14 -5.19 11.99
C GLN A 259 25.81 -5.54 11.30
N VAL A 260 25.52 -4.93 10.15
CA VAL A 260 24.30 -5.16 9.39
C VAL A 260 24.63 -5.71 8.02
N TYR A 261 24.05 -6.84 7.69
CA TYR A 261 24.30 -7.57 6.45
C TYR A 261 23.04 -7.62 5.62
N PHE A 262 23.15 -7.21 4.36
CA PHE A 262 22.07 -7.32 3.39
C PHE A 262 22.38 -8.43 2.39
N SER A 263 21.42 -9.30 2.16
CA SER A 263 21.54 -10.37 1.16
C SER A 263 20.20 -10.69 0.50
N LEU A 264 20.28 -11.32 -0.67
CA LEU A 264 19.14 -12.01 -1.25
C LEU A 264 19.10 -13.45 -0.73
N TYR A 265 17.88 -13.95 -0.41
CA TYR A 265 17.77 -15.35 -0.02
C TYR A 265 18.15 -16.31 -1.16
N GLN A 266 17.97 -15.92 -2.44
CA GLN A 266 18.43 -16.70 -3.59
C GLN A 266 19.96 -16.78 -3.71
N GLN A 267 20.69 -15.82 -3.16
CA GLN A 267 22.16 -15.85 -3.13
C GLN A 267 22.69 -16.74 -2.00
N LEU A 268 21.97 -16.75 -0.87
CA LEU A 268 22.33 -17.57 0.28
C LEU A 268 22.04 -19.06 0.04
N VAL A 269 20.97 -19.38 -0.70
CA VAL A 269 20.65 -20.74 -1.17
C VAL A 269 20.66 -20.71 -2.68
N GLY A 270 21.68 -21.30 -3.30
CA GLY A 270 21.86 -21.31 -4.75
C GLY A 270 20.73 -22.03 -5.51
N ASP A 271 20.72 -21.87 -6.84
CA ASP A 271 19.72 -22.53 -7.71
C ASP A 271 19.88 -24.05 -7.74
N ASP A 272 21.08 -24.55 -7.41
CA ASP A 272 21.46 -25.94 -7.21
C ASP A 272 21.12 -26.47 -5.81
N ASP A 273 20.39 -25.70 -5.00
CA ASP A 273 20.06 -25.97 -3.59
C ASP A 273 21.31 -26.08 -2.67
N GLN A 274 22.47 -25.55 -3.08
CA GLN A 274 23.65 -25.43 -2.21
C GLN A 274 23.44 -24.35 -1.15
N GLU A 275 23.86 -24.64 0.08
CA GLU A 275 23.69 -23.77 1.24
C GLU A 275 24.92 -22.87 1.42
N HIS A 276 25.10 -21.88 0.55
CA HIS A 276 26.24 -20.97 0.56
C HIS A 276 26.36 -20.16 1.86
N PHE A 277 25.27 -19.97 2.60
CA PHE A 277 25.32 -19.28 3.89
C PHE A 277 26.23 -19.98 4.90
N SER A 278 26.35 -21.30 4.87
CA SER A 278 27.23 -22.08 5.77
C SER A 278 28.72 -21.93 5.44
N GLU A 279 29.03 -21.48 4.22
CA GLU A 279 30.42 -21.23 3.80
C GLU A 279 30.99 -19.95 4.45
N LEU A 280 30.14 -18.91 4.62
CA LEU A 280 30.54 -17.61 5.15
C LEU A 280 30.24 -17.42 6.63
N PHE A 281 29.16 -17.99 7.15
CA PHE A 281 28.65 -17.71 8.48
C PHE A 281 28.48 -18.96 9.32
N ALA A 282 28.84 -18.86 10.60
CA ALA A 282 28.53 -19.90 11.59
C ALA A 282 27.03 -19.82 11.97
N PRO A 283 26.41 -20.92 12.48
CA PRO A 283 24.98 -20.95 12.82
C PRO A 283 24.56 -19.92 13.88
N ASP A 284 25.47 -19.47 14.72
CA ASP A 284 25.30 -18.51 15.81
C ASP A 284 25.84 -17.11 15.47
N PHE A 285 26.21 -16.86 14.22
CA PHE A 285 26.85 -15.61 13.81
C PHE A 285 25.91 -14.41 13.91
N PHE A 286 24.62 -14.59 13.59
CA PHE A 286 23.63 -13.52 13.64
C PHE A 286 22.81 -13.57 14.92
N ASP A 287 22.57 -12.38 15.51
CA ASP A 287 21.69 -12.18 16.66
C ASP A 287 20.25 -11.91 16.24
N LEU A 288 20.08 -11.37 15.04
CA LEU A 288 18.79 -10.98 14.46
C LEU A 288 18.75 -11.27 12.96
N VAL A 289 17.68 -11.89 12.50
CA VAL A 289 17.40 -12.09 11.07
C VAL A 289 16.05 -11.46 10.73
N ILE A 290 16.04 -10.56 9.76
CA ILE A 290 14.83 -9.91 9.24
C ILE A 290 14.57 -10.43 7.83
N VAL A 291 13.36 -10.95 7.58
CA VAL A 291 12.92 -11.41 6.26
C VAL A 291 11.86 -10.45 5.73
N ASP A 292 12.24 -9.64 4.75
CA ASP A 292 11.30 -8.74 4.08
C ASP A 292 10.50 -9.50 3.03
N GLU A 293 9.21 -9.17 2.91
CA GLU A 293 8.25 -9.83 2.04
C GLU A 293 8.21 -11.36 2.25
N CYS A 294 8.18 -11.81 3.51
CA CYS A 294 8.27 -13.23 3.89
C CYS A 294 7.13 -14.11 3.36
N HIS A 295 6.08 -13.52 2.77
CA HIS A 295 4.97 -14.23 2.10
C HIS A 295 5.31 -14.73 0.70
N ARG A 296 6.47 -14.33 0.14
CA ARG A 296 6.82 -14.58 -1.26
C ARG A 296 7.43 -15.94 -1.49
N GLY A 297 7.16 -16.38 -2.73
CA GLY A 297 7.82 -17.48 -3.37
C GLY A 297 6.89 -18.64 -3.71
N SER A 298 7.36 -19.46 -4.66
CA SER A 298 6.86 -20.83 -4.85
C SER A 298 7.17 -21.65 -3.59
N ALA A 299 6.59 -22.84 -3.44
CA ALA A 299 6.95 -23.76 -2.35
C ALA A 299 8.47 -24.02 -2.27
N LYS A 300 9.18 -23.95 -3.42
CA LYS A 300 10.63 -24.05 -3.51
C LYS A 300 11.35 -22.82 -2.93
N GLU A 301 10.89 -21.61 -3.22
CA GLU A 301 11.49 -20.36 -2.68
C GLU A 301 11.24 -20.20 -1.19
N GLU A 302 10.06 -20.63 -0.72
CA GLU A 302 9.75 -20.64 0.71
C GLU A 302 10.62 -21.64 1.46
N SER A 303 10.90 -22.81 0.89
CA SER A 303 11.84 -23.74 1.48
C SER A 303 13.26 -23.16 1.60
N ARG A 304 13.65 -22.20 0.73
CA ARG A 304 14.97 -21.55 0.76
C ARG A 304 15.13 -20.60 1.94
N TRP A 305 14.24 -19.62 2.11
CA TRP A 305 14.38 -18.70 3.25
C TRP A 305 14.15 -19.42 4.58
N ARG A 306 13.31 -20.45 4.59
CA ARG A 306 13.09 -21.27 5.79
C ARG A 306 14.33 -22.03 6.20
N ARG A 307 15.07 -22.61 5.25
CA ARG A 307 16.39 -23.24 5.54
C ARG A 307 17.39 -22.26 6.15
N ILE A 308 17.40 -21.00 5.66
CA ILE A 308 18.24 -19.95 6.25
C ILE A 308 17.83 -19.68 7.70
N LEU A 309 16.54 -19.56 8.00
CA LEU A 309 16.04 -19.34 9.35
C LEU A 309 16.28 -20.53 10.27
N ASP A 310 16.15 -21.75 9.77
CA ASP A 310 16.42 -22.97 10.53
C ASP A 310 17.92 -23.10 10.85
N TYR A 311 18.80 -22.66 9.97
CA TYR A 311 20.23 -22.62 10.21
C TYR A 311 20.61 -21.59 11.29
N PHE A 312 20.06 -20.38 11.22
CA PHE A 312 20.26 -19.32 12.21
C PHE A 312 19.20 -19.33 13.32
N LYS A 313 18.80 -20.50 13.79
CA LYS A 313 17.71 -20.68 14.77
C LYS A 313 17.97 -20.03 16.13
N SER A 314 19.23 -19.73 16.45
CA SER A 314 19.63 -19.00 17.67
C SER A 314 19.37 -17.50 17.59
N ALA A 315 19.17 -16.97 16.38
CA ALA A 315 18.86 -15.57 16.17
C ALA A 315 17.37 -15.30 16.42
N THR A 316 17.06 -14.11 16.93
CA THR A 316 15.70 -13.57 16.86
C THR A 316 15.32 -13.37 15.40
N GLN A 317 14.09 -13.71 15.02
CA GLN A 317 13.63 -13.71 13.63
C GLN A 317 12.38 -12.86 13.45
N ILE A 318 12.44 -11.90 12.56
CA ILE A 318 11.31 -11.02 12.21
C ILE A 318 10.88 -11.28 10.77
N GLY A 319 9.66 -11.72 10.57
CA GLY A 319 8.99 -11.71 9.27
C GLY A 319 8.28 -10.38 9.04
N MET A 320 8.47 -9.76 7.88
CA MET A 320 7.77 -8.54 7.48
C MET A 320 7.00 -8.80 6.19
N THR A 321 5.73 -8.41 6.17
CA THR A 321 4.87 -8.63 4.99
C THR A 321 3.78 -7.57 4.88
N ALA A 322 3.31 -7.33 3.65
CA ALA A 322 2.06 -6.60 3.45
C ALA A 322 0.84 -7.53 3.57
N THR A 323 1.04 -8.83 3.41
CA THR A 323 -0.02 -9.83 3.36
C THR A 323 0.49 -11.12 4.00
N PRO A 324 0.00 -11.51 5.17
CA PRO A 324 0.30 -12.84 5.69
C PRO A 324 -0.27 -13.88 4.72
N LYS A 325 0.52 -14.90 4.41
CA LYS A 325 0.09 -15.97 3.52
C LYS A 325 -0.40 -17.16 4.34
N GLU A 326 -1.65 -17.54 4.11
CA GLU A 326 -2.21 -18.77 4.61
C GLU A 326 -2.62 -19.64 3.43
N THR A 327 -1.89 -20.70 3.19
CA THR A 327 -2.29 -21.75 2.25
C THR A 327 -2.30 -23.10 2.97
N LYS A 328 -2.96 -24.10 2.40
CA LYS A 328 -3.04 -25.46 2.97
C LYS A 328 -1.67 -26.06 3.37
N TYR A 329 -0.59 -25.56 2.78
CA TYR A 329 0.77 -26.09 2.96
C TYR A 329 1.75 -25.11 3.62
N ILE A 330 1.38 -23.82 3.76
CA ILE A 330 2.32 -22.76 4.11
C ILE A 330 1.56 -21.70 4.90
N SER A 331 1.97 -21.50 6.14
CA SER A 331 1.45 -20.41 6.96
C SER A 331 2.61 -19.67 7.62
N ASN A 332 2.72 -18.37 7.34
CA ASN A 332 3.65 -17.50 8.07
C ASN A 332 3.23 -17.38 9.54
N LEU A 333 1.93 -17.46 9.82
CA LEU A 333 1.40 -17.49 11.19
C LEU A 333 1.88 -18.72 11.95
N SER A 334 1.95 -19.90 11.30
CA SER A 334 2.44 -21.12 11.95
C SER A 334 3.93 -21.05 12.32
N TYR A 335 4.72 -20.22 11.61
CA TYR A 335 6.17 -20.08 11.87
C TYR A 335 6.47 -18.93 12.84
N PHE A 336 5.95 -17.74 12.57
CA PHE A 336 6.27 -16.53 13.33
C PHE A 336 5.30 -16.28 14.50
N GLY A 337 4.14 -16.94 14.53
CA GLY A 337 3.03 -16.67 15.44
C GLY A 337 2.13 -15.53 14.97
N GLU A 338 1.19 -15.14 15.84
CA GLU A 338 0.30 -14.01 15.60
C GLU A 338 1.11 -12.71 15.38
N PRO A 339 0.64 -11.83 14.48
CA PRO A 339 1.31 -10.57 14.23
C PRO A 339 1.44 -9.73 15.50
N VAL A 340 2.65 -9.25 15.77
CA VAL A 340 2.91 -8.29 16.85
C VAL A 340 2.14 -6.98 16.60
N TYR A 341 1.99 -6.63 15.32
CA TYR A 341 1.19 -5.49 14.88
C TYR A 341 0.73 -5.67 13.44
N THR A 342 -0.50 -5.23 13.17
CA THR A 342 -1.07 -5.17 11.82
C THR A 342 -1.49 -3.75 11.50
N TYR A 343 -1.14 -3.25 10.31
CA TYR A 343 -1.60 -1.98 9.75
C TYR A 343 -2.01 -2.19 8.29
N SER A 344 -3.30 -2.19 8.06
CA SER A 344 -3.92 -2.55 6.78
C SER A 344 -3.89 -1.41 5.75
N LEU A 345 -4.13 -1.75 4.48
CA LEU A 345 -4.32 -0.76 3.42
C LEU A 345 -5.54 0.14 3.70
N LYS A 346 -6.60 -0.43 4.27
CA LYS A 346 -7.82 0.30 4.65
C LYS A 346 -7.50 1.39 5.68
N GLU A 347 -6.84 1.03 6.78
CA GLU A 347 -6.43 1.99 7.81
C GLU A 347 -5.54 3.09 7.23
N GLY A 348 -4.58 2.75 6.36
CA GLY A 348 -3.71 3.72 5.73
C GLY A 348 -4.43 4.73 4.84
N ILE A 349 -5.50 4.32 4.16
CA ILE A 349 -6.36 5.22 3.36
C ILE A 349 -7.26 6.05 4.27
N GLU A 350 -7.85 5.46 5.31
CA GLU A 350 -8.72 6.16 6.27
C GLU A 350 -7.95 7.23 7.06
N ASP A 351 -6.72 6.95 7.42
CA ASP A 351 -5.85 7.92 8.08
C ASP A 351 -5.28 8.99 7.12
N GLY A 352 -5.44 8.80 5.82
CA GLY A 352 -4.94 9.71 4.79
C GLY A 352 -3.45 9.63 4.55
N PHE A 353 -2.80 8.54 4.92
CA PHE A 353 -1.39 8.29 4.62
C PHE A 353 -1.18 7.58 3.29
N LEU A 354 -2.22 6.91 2.79
CA LEU A 354 -2.23 6.24 1.50
C LEU A 354 -3.29 6.85 0.57
N ALA A 355 -3.00 6.81 -0.73
CA ALA A 355 -3.86 7.34 -1.76
C ALA A 355 -5.08 6.42 -1.98
N PRO A 356 -6.30 6.97 -2.00
CA PRO A 356 -7.48 6.25 -2.46
C PRO A 356 -7.41 6.03 -3.97
N PHE A 357 -8.28 5.18 -4.50
CA PHE A 357 -8.31 4.85 -5.92
C PHE A 357 -9.72 4.75 -6.49
N LYS A 358 -9.80 4.86 -7.81
CA LYS A 358 -10.99 4.59 -8.62
C LYS A 358 -10.74 3.37 -9.50
N VAL A 359 -11.77 2.61 -9.77
CA VAL A 359 -11.70 1.45 -10.66
C VAL A 359 -12.54 1.70 -11.91
N ILE A 360 -11.94 1.49 -13.07
CA ILE A 360 -12.61 1.52 -14.37
C ILE A 360 -12.57 0.12 -14.96
N ASN A 361 -13.70 -0.56 -14.97
CA ASN A 361 -13.84 -1.86 -15.59
C ASN A 361 -14.19 -1.71 -17.06
N ILE A 362 -13.45 -2.38 -17.94
CA ILE A 362 -13.64 -2.33 -19.38
C ILE A 362 -13.85 -3.74 -19.91
N THR A 363 -15.04 -3.99 -20.43
CA THR A 363 -15.42 -5.28 -21.00
C THR A 363 -15.47 -5.18 -22.52
N SER A 364 -14.84 -6.12 -23.19
CA SER A 364 -14.92 -6.29 -24.63
C SER A 364 -15.96 -7.37 -25.02
N ASP A 365 -16.37 -7.37 -26.26
CA ASP A 365 -17.27 -8.37 -26.87
C ASP A 365 -16.72 -9.81 -26.80
N ILE A 366 -15.39 -9.95 -26.72
CA ILE A 366 -14.72 -11.25 -26.53
C ILE A 366 -14.43 -11.58 -25.06
N GLY A 367 -14.88 -10.75 -24.12
CA GLY A 367 -14.62 -10.91 -22.67
C GLY A 367 -15.15 -12.23 -22.10
N ASP A 368 -16.34 -12.66 -22.56
CA ASP A 368 -16.97 -13.92 -22.17
C ASP A 368 -16.45 -15.13 -22.96
N GLY A 369 -15.65 -14.88 -23.99
CA GLY A 369 -14.99 -15.89 -24.81
C GLY A 369 -15.09 -15.63 -26.32
N TRP A 370 -14.08 -16.07 -27.04
CA TRP A 370 -14.00 -16.01 -28.48
C TRP A 370 -13.75 -17.42 -29.05
N ARG A 371 -14.40 -17.73 -30.16
CA ARG A 371 -14.22 -19.01 -30.88
C ARG A 371 -13.85 -18.71 -32.33
N PRO A 372 -12.79 -19.34 -32.87
CA PRO A 372 -12.46 -19.22 -34.29
C PRO A 372 -13.57 -19.77 -35.18
N LYS A 373 -13.65 -19.23 -36.38
CA LYS A 373 -14.51 -19.88 -37.45
C LYS A 373 -13.87 -21.21 -37.85
N LYS A 374 -14.69 -22.19 -38.22
CA LYS A 374 -14.20 -23.48 -38.65
C LYS A 374 -13.16 -23.34 -39.77
N GLY A 375 -11.95 -23.90 -39.55
CA GLY A 375 -10.84 -23.81 -40.50
C GLY A 375 -10.15 -22.45 -40.55
N GLN A 376 -10.42 -21.58 -39.56
CA GLN A 376 -9.73 -20.28 -39.49
C GLN A 376 -8.23 -20.48 -39.23
N ARG A 377 -7.43 -19.75 -40.01
CA ARG A 377 -5.98 -19.84 -39.93
C ARG A 377 -5.43 -18.58 -39.25
N ASP A 378 -4.30 -18.73 -38.58
CA ASP A 378 -3.52 -17.63 -37.98
C ASP A 378 -2.70 -16.91 -39.06
N ILE A 379 -1.89 -15.91 -38.64
CA ILE A 379 -1.03 -15.14 -39.54
C ILE A 379 0.07 -15.96 -40.22
N TYR A 380 0.37 -17.16 -39.67
CA TYR A 380 1.37 -18.09 -40.22
C TYR A 380 0.76 -19.12 -41.16
N GLY A 381 -0.58 -19.11 -41.30
CA GLY A 381 -1.34 -20.06 -42.12
C GLY A 381 -1.66 -21.36 -41.42
N GLU A 382 -1.39 -21.51 -40.14
CA GLU A 382 -1.74 -22.68 -39.34
C GLU A 382 -3.20 -22.60 -38.86
N GLU A 383 -3.89 -23.73 -38.82
CA GLU A 383 -5.28 -23.76 -38.37
C GLU A 383 -5.36 -23.52 -36.85
N ILE A 384 -6.21 -22.56 -36.44
CA ILE A 384 -6.43 -22.26 -35.04
C ILE A 384 -7.31 -23.35 -34.42
N PRO A 385 -6.90 -24.00 -33.31
CA PRO A 385 -7.71 -25.03 -32.64
C PRO A 385 -9.12 -24.53 -32.34
N ASP A 386 -10.12 -25.33 -32.75
CA ASP A 386 -11.54 -25.02 -32.59
C ASP A 386 -11.99 -25.23 -31.12
N ARG A 387 -11.81 -24.21 -30.31
CA ARG A 387 -12.27 -24.15 -28.92
C ARG A 387 -12.65 -22.73 -28.56
N ILE A 388 -13.30 -22.53 -27.40
CA ILE A 388 -13.55 -21.21 -26.83
C ILE A 388 -12.28 -20.73 -26.11
N TYR A 389 -11.82 -19.55 -26.47
CA TYR A 389 -10.71 -18.86 -25.81
C TYR A 389 -11.28 -17.78 -24.92
N THR A 390 -10.88 -17.76 -23.67
CA THR A 390 -11.35 -16.83 -22.64
C THR A 390 -10.25 -15.85 -22.18
N ASN A 391 -10.55 -14.98 -21.25
CA ASN A 391 -9.58 -14.04 -20.66
C ASN A 391 -8.32 -14.74 -20.11
N SER A 392 -8.42 -16.01 -19.69
CA SER A 392 -7.26 -16.79 -19.23
C SER A 392 -6.37 -17.32 -20.38
N ASP A 393 -6.89 -17.34 -21.60
CA ASP A 393 -6.15 -17.80 -22.78
C ASP A 393 -5.41 -16.66 -23.50
N TYR A 394 -5.98 -15.43 -23.48
CA TYR A 394 -5.42 -14.30 -24.23
C TYR A 394 -4.01 -13.97 -23.73
N ASP A 395 -3.06 -13.88 -24.69
CA ASP A 395 -1.63 -13.65 -24.52
C ASP A 395 -0.85 -14.85 -23.91
N TYR A 396 -1.54 -15.88 -23.39
CA TYR A 396 -0.93 -17.12 -22.91
C TYR A 396 -0.93 -18.22 -23.97
N SER A 397 -2.08 -18.55 -24.52
CA SER A 397 -2.26 -19.62 -25.52
C SER A 397 -2.67 -19.10 -26.89
N ILE A 398 -3.21 -17.88 -27.00
CA ILE A 398 -3.57 -17.22 -28.25
C ILE A 398 -3.32 -15.72 -28.14
N ILE A 399 -2.94 -15.09 -29.24
CA ILE A 399 -2.74 -13.65 -29.35
C ILE A 399 -3.77 -13.07 -30.31
N ILE A 400 -4.58 -12.10 -29.85
CA ILE A 400 -5.54 -11.36 -30.67
C ILE A 400 -5.04 -9.92 -30.77
N GLU A 401 -4.47 -9.55 -31.92
CA GLU A 401 -3.82 -8.24 -32.11
C GLU A 401 -4.78 -7.07 -31.92
N ASP A 402 -6.02 -7.20 -32.40
CA ASP A 402 -6.99 -6.11 -32.25
C ASP A 402 -7.37 -5.86 -30.78
N ARG A 403 -7.38 -6.91 -29.94
CA ARG A 403 -7.57 -6.77 -28.49
C ARG A 403 -6.48 -5.91 -27.86
N ILE A 404 -5.22 -6.20 -28.13
CA ILE A 404 -4.08 -5.44 -27.60
C ILE A 404 -4.17 -3.96 -28.03
N ARG A 405 -4.55 -3.72 -29.29
CA ARG A 405 -4.75 -2.37 -29.81
C ARG A 405 -5.92 -1.65 -29.15
N GLN A 406 -7.04 -2.32 -28.87
CA GLN A 406 -8.18 -1.70 -28.16
C GLN A 406 -7.77 -1.32 -26.75
N VAL A 407 -7.05 -2.18 -26.02
CA VAL A 407 -6.50 -1.85 -24.71
C VAL A 407 -5.59 -0.63 -24.78
N ALA A 408 -4.63 -0.61 -25.68
CA ALA A 408 -3.73 0.53 -25.87
C ALA A 408 -4.48 1.82 -26.26
N SER A 409 -5.55 1.70 -27.07
CA SER A 409 -6.39 2.83 -27.47
C SER A 409 -7.15 3.44 -26.28
N GLU A 410 -7.69 2.59 -25.38
CA GLU A 410 -8.39 3.05 -24.18
C GLU A 410 -7.44 3.73 -23.19
N ILE A 411 -6.24 3.17 -22.97
CA ILE A 411 -5.19 3.80 -22.16
C ILE A 411 -4.84 5.19 -22.74
N THR A 412 -4.58 5.24 -24.05
CA THR A 412 -4.22 6.50 -24.72
C THR A 412 -5.34 7.53 -24.64
N ARG A 413 -6.61 7.10 -24.83
CA ARG A 413 -7.77 7.97 -24.71
C ARG A 413 -7.90 8.55 -23.31
N TYR A 414 -7.76 7.72 -22.31
CA TYR A 414 -7.80 8.15 -20.91
C TYR A 414 -6.70 9.18 -20.61
N LEU A 415 -5.45 8.91 -21.00
CA LEU A 415 -4.33 9.84 -20.79
C LEU A 415 -4.53 11.16 -21.55
N LYS A 416 -5.09 11.13 -22.77
CA LYS A 416 -5.41 12.33 -23.55
C LYS A 416 -6.50 13.17 -22.91
N SER A 417 -7.44 12.54 -22.21
CA SER A 417 -8.55 13.22 -21.54
C SER A 417 -8.22 13.69 -20.11
N THR A 418 -7.11 13.26 -19.53
CA THR A 418 -6.72 13.60 -18.17
C THR A 418 -5.33 14.26 -18.13
N ASP A 419 -4.29 13.46 -18.03
CA ASP A 419 -2.91 13.93 -17.93
C ASP A 419 -1.99 13.03 -18.77
N ARG A 420 -1.46 13.58 -19.88
CA ARG A 420 -0.54 12.88 -20.77
C ARG A 420 0.79 12.48 -20.12
N MET A 421 1.14 13.14 -19.01
CA MET A 421 2.35 12.87 -18.23
C MET A 421 2.10 12.03 -16.99
N ALA A 422 0.87 11.52 -16.80
CA ALA A 422 0.54 10.63 -15.70
C ALA A 422 1.33 9.32 -15.77
N LYS A 423 2.23 9.10 -14.81
CA LYS A 423 3.01 7.86 -14.73
C LYS A 423 2.08 6.66 -14.65
N THR A 424 2.24 5.75 -15.62
CA THR A 424 1.34 4.63 -15.88
C THR A 424 2.10 3.32 -15.87
N ILE A 425 1.59 2.31 -15.15
CA ILE A 425 2.09 0.93 -15.21
C ILE A 425 1.04 0.07 -15.92
N VAL A 426 1.44 -0.62 -16.97
CA VAL A 426 0.59 -1.57 -17.70
C VAL A 426 1.10 -2.98 -17.42
N PHE A 427 0.36 -3.73 -16.62
CA PHE A 427 0.64 -5.12 -16.31
C PHE A 427 0.11 -6.02 -17.42
N CYS A 428 1.00 -6.78 -18.05
CA CYS A 428 0.73 -7.65 -19.19
C CYS A 428 1.05 -9.10 -18.84
N ALA A 429 0.33 -10.03 -19.44
CA ALA A 429 0.40 -11.46 -19.17
C ALA A 429 1.81 -12.07 -19.32
N THR A 430 2.58 -11.61 -20.32
CA THR A 430 3.92 -12.11 -20.64
C THR A 430 4.84 -10.95 -21.04
N GLU A 431 6.17 -11.19 -21.12
CA GLU A 431 7.12 -10.21 -21.63
C GLU A 431 6.87 -9.89 -23.13
N ASP A 432 6.43 -10.87 -23.93
CA ASP A 432 6.03 -10.66 -25.31
C ASP A 432 4.76 -9.80 -25.43
N ALA A 433 3.76 -10.05 -24.57
CA ALA A 433 2.57 -9.22 -24.48
C ALA A 433 2.93 -7.77 -24.08
N ALA A 434 3.87 -7.59 -23.16
CA ALA A 434 4.36 -6.27 -22.76
C ALA A 434 5.04 -5.53 -23.93
N GLU A 435 5.78 -6.25 -24.79
CA GLU A 435 6.40 -5.65 -25.98
C GLU A 435 5.36 -5.28 -27.05
N ARG A 436 4.37 -6.13 -27.30
CA ARG A 436 3.27 -5.82 -28.22
C ARG A 436 2.47 -4.61 -27.75
N MET A 437 2.15 -4.56 -26.47
CA MET A 437 1.47 -3.42 -25.85
C MET A 437 2.32 -2.14 -25.97
N ARG A 438 3.62 -2.20 -25.70
CA ARG A 438 4.53 -1.07 -25.88
C ARG A 438 4.48 -0.54 -27.31
N LYS A 439 4.56 -1.43 -28.32
CA LYS A 439 4.51 -1.06 -29.73
C LYS A 439 3.22 -0.34 -30.10
N GLU A 440 2.06 -0.85 -29.66
CA GLU A 440 0.76 -0.21 -29.92
C GLU A 440 0.65 1.15 -29.21
N LEU A 441 1.11 1.26 -27.95
CA LEU A 441 1.15 2.54 -27.24
C LEU A 441 2.08 3.57 -27.87
N VAL A 442 3.25 3.18 -28.39
CA VAL A 442 4.16 4.03 -29.14
C VAL A 442 3.46 4.59 -30.40
N ASN A 443 2.81 3.72 -31.17
CA ASN A 443 2.12 4.10 -32.39
C ASN A 443 0.98 5.10 -32.14
N LEU A 444 0.19 4.87 -31.08
CA LEU A 444 -0.95 5.73 -30.70
C LEU A 444 -0.53 7.04 -30.03
N ASN A 445 0.70 7.14 -29.54
CA ASN A 445 1.29 8.30 -28.88
C ASN A 445 2.53 8.84 -29.61
N ALA A 446 2.60 8.69 -30.95
CA ALA A 446 3.75 9.08 -31.74
C ALA A 446 4.14 10.58 -31.62
N ASP A 447 3.17 11.43 -31.28
CA ASP A 447 3.37 12.85 -30.97
C ASP A 447 4.21 13.07 -29.71
N MET A 448 3.99 12.26 -28.67
CA MET A 448 4.76 12.30 -27.42
C MET A 448 6.10 11.60 -27.56
N VAL A 449 6.13 10.46 -28.25
CA VAL A 449 7.37 9.68 -28.48
C VAL A 449 8.38 10.49 -29.31
N ARG A 450 7.93 11.31 -30.26
CA ARG A 450 8.81 12.24 -31.00
C ARG A 450 9.47 13.28 -30.10
N LYS A 451 8.79 13.72 -29.04
CA LYS A 451 9.34 14.66 -28.04
C LYS A 451 10.26 13.97 -27.06
N ASN A 452 9.87 12.77 -26.62
CA ASN A 452 10.62 11.95 -25.68
C ASN A 452 10.60 10.48 -26.13
N PRO A 453 11.67 9.96 -26.71
CA PRO A 453 11.75 8.57 -27.19
C PRO A 453 11.47 7.53 -26.11
N ASP A 454 11.71 7.88 -24.85
CA ASP A 454 11.45 7.03 -23.69
C ASP A 454 10.03 7.23 -23.08
N TYR A 455 9.12 7.90 -23.79
CA TYR A 455 7.76 8.11 -23.30
C TYR A 455 7.05 6.79 -22.94
N VAL A 456 7.23 5.75 -23.75
CA VAL A 456 6.75 4.39 -23.51
C VAL A 456 7.92 3.41 -23.50
N VAL A 457 8.16 2.74 -22.39
CA VAL A 457 9.26 1.77 -22.26
C VAL A 457 8.74 0.45 -21.70
N ARG A 458 9.23 -0.66 -22.27
CA ARG A 458 9.05 -1.98 -21.65
C ARG A 458 10.07 -2.14 -20.52
N ILE A 459 9.60 -2.53 -19.34
CA ILE A 459 10.45 -2.77 -18.16
C ILE A 459 10.16 -4.19 -17.65
N THR A 460 10.96 -5.15 -18.10
CA THR A 460 10.81 -6.58 -17.77
C THR A 460 12.12 -7.18 -17.24
N GLY A 461 12.04 -8.43 -16.74
CA GLY A 461 13.19 -9.11 -16.13
C GLY A 461 14.34 -9.37 -17.10
N SER A 462 14.07 -9.66 -18.36
CA SER A 462 15.07 -9.95 -19.40
C SER A 462 15.60 -8.68 -20.11
N ASP A 463 14.89 -7.54 -20.02
CA ASP A 463 15.19 -6.34 -20.78
C ASP A 463 16.26 -5.47 -20.10
N VAL A 464 17.48 -5.47 -20.63
CA VAL A 464 18.61 -4.66 -20.11
C VAL A 464 18.33 -3.16 -20.28
N TYR A 465 17.76 -2.73 -21.41
CA TYR A 465 17.44 -1.33 -21.67
C TYR A 465 16.34 -0.85 -20.71
N GLY A 466 15.25 -1.60 -20.60
CA GLY A 466 14.16 -1.28 -19.69
C GLY A 466 14.61 -1.19 -18.23
N LYS A 467 15.45 -2.13 -17.78
CA LYS A 467 16.05 -2.07 -16.44
C LYS A 467 16.87 -0.79 -16.22
N SER A 468 17.62 -0.33 -17.20
CA SER A 468 18.39 0.92 -17.10
C SER A 468 17.50 2.16 -16.95
N LYS A 469 16.26 2.11 -17.47
CA LYS A 469 15.26 3.18 -17.39
C LYS A 469 14.42 3.15 -16.09
N LEU A 470 14.44 2.05 -15.35
CA LEU A 470 13.65 1.89 -14.13
C LEU A 470 13.93 3.00 -13.12
N LYS A 471 15.18 3.39 -12.90
CA LYS A 471 15.56 4.47 -11.98
C LYS A 471 14.90 5.81 -12.34
N TYR A 472 14.75 6.11 -13.61
CA TYR A 472 14.08 7.32 -14.09
C TYR A 472 12.56 7.21 -13.97
N PHE A 473 12.00 6.03 -14.21
CA PHE A 473 10.56 5.79 -14.00
C PHE A 473 10.14 5.95 -12.53
N ILE A 474 10.97 5.48 -11.61
CA ILE A 474 10.74 5.58 -10.15
C ILE A 474 10.91 7.04 -9.67
N SER A 475 11.82 7.80 -10.27
CA SER A 475 12.10 9.17 -9.86
C SER A 475 10.87 10.07 -9.99
N ALA A 476 10.57 10.85 -8.93
CA ALA A 476 9.49 11.82 -8.94
C ALA A 476 9.79 13.04 -9.81
N SER A 477 11.07 13.36 -10.03
CA SER A 477 11.52 14.53 -10.80
C SER A 477 11.76 14.24 -12.28
N SER A 478 11.75 12.96 -12.70
CA SER A 478 12.00 12.60 -14.09
C SER A 478 10.72 12.68 -14.93
N GLU A 479 10.79 13.38 -16.06
CA GLU A 479 9.70 13.51 -17.03
C GLU A 479 9.47 12.24 -17.88
N GLY A 480 10.39 11.31 -17.87
CA GLY A 480 10.26 10.04 -18.59
C GLY A 480 11.07 8.91 -17.96
N PRO A 481 10.70 7.66 -18.23
CA PRO A 481 9.50 7.14 -18.90
C PRO A 481 8.18 7.55 -18.22
N VAL A 482 7.12 7.69 -19.03
CA VAL A 482 5.76 7.98 -18.53
C VAL A 482 4.93 6.69 -18.47
N ILE A 483 4.98 5.86 -19.51
CA ILE A 483 4.26 4.60 -19.57
C ILE A 483 5.27 3.46 -19.51
N ALA A 484 5.14 2.59 -18.51
CA ALA A 484 5.93 1.37 -18.39
C ALA A 484 5.03 0.15 -18.66
N THR A 485 5.35 -0.65 -19.70
CA THR A 485 4.74 -1.96 -19.88
C THR A 485 5.58 -3.02 -19.20
N THR A 486 4.98 -3.92 -18.46
CA THR A 486 5.69 -4.92 -17.66
C THR A 486 4.91 -6.23 -17.57
N SER A 487 5.60 -7.32 -17.24
CA SER A 487 4.94 -8.55 -16.82
C SER A 487 4.93 -8.67 -15.30
N LYS A 488 6.04 -9.05 -14.68
CA LYS A 488 6.12 -9.26 -13.21
C LYS A 488 7.09 -8.34 -12.49
N LEU A 489 7.98 -7.64 -13.22
CA LEU A 489 9.08 -6.90 -12.56
C LEU A 489 8.57 -5.75 -11.69
N LEU A 490 7.56 -5.00 -12.14
CA LEU A 490 7.04 -3.85 -11.42
C LEU A 490 5.94 -4.21 -10.39
N SER A 491 5.41 -5.43 -10.40
CA SER A 491 4.50 -5.88 -9.32
C SER A 491 5.21 -5.87 -7.98
N THR A 492 6.54 -5.99 -7.98
CA THR A 492 7.34 -6.17 -6.78
C THR A 492 8.61 -5.31 -6.86
N GLY A 493 8.98 -4.69 -5.74
CA GLY A 493 10.30 -4.09 -5.54
C GLY A 493 10.54 -2.68 -6.07
N ALA A 494 9.71 -2.14 -6.93
CA ALA A 494 9.87 -0.78 -7.43
C ALA A 494 8.93 0.20 -6.70
N ASP A 495 9.47 1.17 -5.95
CA ASP A 495 8.66 2.21 -5.27
C ASP A 495 8.34 3.37 -6.24
N CYS A 496 7.36 3.16 -7.10
CA CYS A 496 6.93 4.14 -8.09
C CYS A 496 5.99 5.17 -7.46
N LYS A 497 6.53 6.15 -6.74
CA LYS A 497 5.77 7.13 -5.94
C LYS A 497 4.75 7.94 -6.74
N MET A 498 5.00 8.18 -8.04
CA MET A 498 4.17 9.02 -8.92
C MET A 498 3.19 8.25 -9.80
N THR A 499 3.00 6.94 -9.60
CA THR A 499 2.04 6.17 -10.41
C THR A 499 0.61 6.67 -10.20
N LYS A 500 -0.01 7.19 -11.26
CA LYS A 500 -1.38 7.71 -11.28
C LYS A 500 -2.37 6.76 -11.97
N LEU A 501 -1.87 5.86 -12.83
CA LEU A 501 -2.68 4.88 -13.54
C LEU A 501 -2.02 3.49 -13.45
N ILE A 502 -2.80 2.51 -13.03
CA ILE A 502 -2.46 1.09 -13.07
C ILE A 502 -3.42 0.41 -14.04
N VAL A 503 -2.88 -0.30 -15.01
CA VAL A 503 -3.66 -1.05 -16.00
C VAL A 503 -3.44 -2.54 -15.78
N LEU A 504 -4.54 -3.27 -15.62
CA LEU A 504 -4.56 -4.71 -15.42
C LEU A 504 -4.96 -5.40 -16.73
N ASP A 505 -3.96 -5.83 -17.48
CA ASP A 505 -4.12 -6.64 -18.71
C ASP A 505 -3.46 -8.02 -18.55
N GLU A 506 -3.51 -8.57 -17.33
CA GLU A 506 -3.12 -9.92 -16.99
C GLU A 506 -4.11 -10.55 -16.03
N MET A 507 -4.12 -11.88 -15.98
CA MET A 507 -4.85 -12.64 -14.95
C MET A 507 -3.99 -12.71 -13.69
N ILE A 508 -4.55 -12.28 -12.57
CA ILE A 508 -3.87 -12.31 -11.28
C ILE A 508 -4.31 -13.56 -10.53
N GLY A 509 -3.36 -14.41 -10.20
CA GLY A 509 -3.62 -15.73 -9.59
C GLY A 509 -3.68 -15.73 -8.06
N SER A 510 -3.27 -14.62 -7.39
CA SER A 510 -3.25 -14.58 -5.93
C SER A 510 -3.61 -13.21 -5.39
N MET A 511 -4.25 -13.19 -4.20
CA MET A 511 -4.55 -11.96 -3.46
C MET A 511 -3.27 -11.18 -3.12
N THR A 512 -2.20 -11.89 -2.79
CA THR A 512 -0.88 -11.28 -2.50
C THR A 512 -0.35 -10.46 -3.68
N GLU A 513 -0.37 -11.03 -4.89
CA GLU A 513 0.06 -10.33 -6.11
C GLU A 513 -0.84 -9.12 -6.40
N PHE A 514 -2.15 -9.30 -6.25
CA PHE A 514 -3.14 -8.24 -6.41
C PHE A 514 -2.86 -7.05 -5.46
N LYS A 515 -2.70 -7.30 -4.17
CA LYS A 515 -2.36 -6.27 -3.17
C LYS A 515 -1.06 -5.54 -3.50
N GLN A 516 -0.06 -6.26 -4.01
CA GLN A 516 1.22 -5.65 -4.40
C GLN A 516 1.09 -4.74 -5.61
N ILE A 517 0.32 -5.15 -6.61
CA ILE A 517 0.04 -4.34 -7.80
C ILE A 517 -0.71 -3.06 -7.41
N ILE A 518 -1.80 -3.18 -6.65
CA ILE A 518 -2.57 -2.03 -6.16
C ILE A 518 -1.69 -1.12 -5.29
N GLY A 519 -0.84 -1.71 -4.47
CA GLY A 519 0.12 -1.00 -3.62
C GLY A 519 1.09 -0.08 -4.39
N ARG A 520 1.29 -0.27 -5.70
CA ARG A 520 2.12 0.64 -6.53
C ARG A 520 1.49 2.03 -6.71
N GLY A 521 0.17 2.13 -6.60
CA GLY A 521 -0.56 3.39 -6.70
C GLY A 521 -0.72 4.13 -5.38
N THR A 522 -0.55 3.49 -4.23
CA THR A 522 -1.01 3.99 -2.93
C THR A 522 -0.22 5.17 -2.34
N ARG A 523 0.91 5.55 -2.92
CA ARG A 523 1.68 6.71 -2.42
C ARG A 523 0.96 8.02 -2.68
N LEU A 524 0.80 8.84 -1.65
CA LEU A 524 0.35 10.24 -1.77
C LEU A 524 1.54 11.15 -2.09
N ARG A 525 1.32 12.09 -3.03
CA ARG A 525 2.27 13.12 -3.45
C ARG A 525 1.51 14.38 -3.84
N GLU A 526 0.85 15.00 -2.87
CA GLU A 526 -0.07 16.13 -3.10
C GLU A 526 0.65 17.36 -3.67
N LYS A 527 1.89 17.60 -3.22
CA LYS A 527 2.71 18.71 -3.73
C LYS A 527 3.01 18.57 -5.22
N GLU A 528 3.09 17.33 -5.72
CA GLU A 528 3.30 16.97 -7.12
C GLU A 528 1.99 16.61 -7.83
N GLY A 529 0.84 16.97 -7.24
CA GLY A 529 -0.47 16.77 -7.83
C GLY A 529 -0.96 15.31 -7.89
N LYS A 530 -0.45 14.44 -7.01
CA LYS A 530 -0.94 13.08 -6.87
C LYS A 530 -1.70 12.88 -5.57
N THR A 531 -3.03 12.94 -5.64
CA THR A 531 -3.97 12.76 -4.52
C THR A 531 -4.65 11.40 -4.52
N HIS A 532 -4.72 10.74 -5.67
CA HIS A 532 -5.34 9.44 -5.89
C HIS A 532 -4.71 8.75 -7.10
N PHE A 533 -5.14 7.53 -7.38
CA PHE A 533 -4.79 6.83 -8.63
C PHE A 533 -6.01 6.11 -9.21
N VAL A 534 -5.85 5.61 -10.43
CA VAL A 534 -6.90 4.89 -11.14
C VAL A 534 -6.40 3.49 -11.47
N VAL A 535 -7.28 2.52 -11.29
CA VAL A 535 -7.09 1.13 -11.73
C VAL A 535 -7.99 0.90 -12.94
N MET A 536 -7.41 0.53 -14.07
CA MET A 536 -8.15 0.21 -15.29
C MET A 536 -8.04 -1.30 -15.53
N ASP A 537 -9.18 -1.99 -15.49
CA ASP A 537 -9.25 -3.45 -15.53
C ASP A 537 -9.86 -3.95 -16.83
N PHE A 538 -9.09 -4.75 -17.57
CA PHE A 538 -9.50 -5.40 -18.83
C PHE A 538 -9.71 -6.91 -18.70
N ARG A 539 -9.46 -7.49 -17.52
CA ARG A 539 -9.50 -8.94 -17.28
C ARG A 539 -10.50 -9.35 -16.20
N ASN A 540 -11.32 -8.39 -15.70
CA ASN A 540 -12.23 -8.63 -14.59
C ASN A 540 -11.53 -9.12 -13.32
N VAL A 541 -10.33 -8.60 -13.06
CA VAL A 541 -9.51 -8.94 -11.88
C VAL A 541 -10.06 -8.24 -10.63
N THR A 542 -10.78 -7.14 -10.80
CA THR A 542 -11.37 -6.35 -9.71
C THR A 542 -12.39 -7.12 -8.87
N ARG A 543 -12.86 -8.31 -9.32
CA ARG A 543 -13.58 -9.27 -8.47
C ARG A 543 -12.83 -9.65 -7.19
N LEU A 544 -11.51 -9.56 -7.19
CA LEU A 544 -10.66 -9.82 -6.01
C LEU A 544 -10.84 -8.80 -4.90
N PHE A 545 -11.44 -7.64 -5.16
CA PHE A 545 -11.83 -6.72 -4.10
C PHE A 545 -12.95 -7.28 -3.20
N ALA A 546 -13.73 -8.24 -3.67
CA ALA A 546 -14.78 -8.91 -2.89
C ALA A 546 -14.25 -10.11 -2.07
N ASP A 547 -12.98 -10.44 -2.21
CA ASP A 547 -12.37 -11.54 -1.47
C ASP A 547 -12.19 -11.15 0.00
N PRO A 548 -12.57 -12.00 0.99
CA PRO A 548 -12.36 -11.74 2.42
C PRO A 548 -10.90 -11.45 2.81
N GLU A 549 -9.93 -11.95 2.06
CA GLU A 549 -8.51 -11.66 2.29
C GLU A 549 -8.09 -10.25 1.85
N TRP A 550 -8.96 -9.52 1.14
CA TRP A 550 -8.70 -8.13 0.81
C TRP A 550 -8.81 -7.25 2.06
N ASP A 551 -7.77 -6.51 2.39
CA ASP A 551 -7.68 -5.61 3.55
C ASP A 551 -7.79 -4.13 3.19
N GLY A 552 -8.17 -3.86 1.96
CA GLY A 552 -8.45 -2.52 1.46
C GLY A 552 -9.92 -2.12 1.64
N PRO A 553 -10.30 -0.94 1.12
CA PRO A 553 -11.71 -0.60 1.01
C PRO A 553 -12.40 -1.61 0.08
N ILE A 554 -13.47 -2.27 0.58
CA ILE A 554 -14.23 -3.31 -0.14
C ILE A 554 -15.64 -2.79 -0.43
N GLU A 555 -16.12 -2.97 -1.64
CA GLU A 555 -17.21 -3.88 -2.04
C GLU A 555 -17.35 -3.94 -3.55
N VAL A 556 -17.41 -5.17 -4.08
CA VAL A 556 -17.92 -5.46 -5.41
C VAL A 556 -19.35 -5.93 -5.23
N ILE A 557 -20.35 -5.13 -5.58
CA ILE A 557 -21.69 -5.66 -5.82
C ILE A 557 -21.76 -5.97 -7.31
N MET A 558 -21.81 -7.26 -7.63
CA MET A 558 -22.24 -7.70 -8.95
C MET A 558 -23.67 -7.16 -9.15
N SER A 559 -23.88 -6.35 -10.17
CA SER A 559 -25.25 -6.06 -10.64
C SER A 559 -25.91 -7.40 -10.94
N PRO A 560 -27.14 -7.65 -10.52
CA PRO A 560 -27.87 -8.84 -10.92
C PRO A 560 -28.07 -8.78 -12.43
N SER A 561 -27.24 -9.52 -13.16
CA SER A 561 -27.64 -9.95 -14.49
C SER A 561 -28.90 -10.77 -14.27
N SER A 562 -30.00 -10.35 -14.88
CA SER A 562 -31.25 -11.08 -14.90
C SER A 562 -31.03 -12.56 -15.06
N GLY A 563 -31.29 -13.29 -14.00
CA GLY A 563 -31.55 -14.72 -13.93
C GLY A 563 -30.67 -15.64 -14.77
N LYS A 564 -29.57 -16.10 -14.18
CA LYS A 564 -29.14 -17.51 -14.29
C LYS A 564 -28.17 -17.79 -13.13
N SER A 565 -28.43 -18.91 -12.48
CA SER A 565 -27.76 -19.51 -11.33
C SER A 565 -26.25 -19.30 -11.25
N ALA A 566 -25.75 -19.13 -10.01
CA ALA A 566 -24.33 -19.22 -9.68
C ALA A 566 -23.65 -20.39 -10.39
N PRO A 567 -22.45 -20.21 -10.92
CA PRO A 567 -21.66 -21.34 -11.39
C PRO A 567 -21.36 -22.25 -10.18
N ALA A 568 -21.72 -23.50 -10.31
CA ALA A 568 -21.27 -24.56 -9.41
C ALA A 568 -19.75 -24.62 -9.37
N ASP A 569 -19.21 -25.10 -8.25
CA ASP A 569 -17.79 -25.41 -8.05
C ASP A 569 -17.16 -26.01 -9.32
N PRO A 570 -15.90 -25.67 -9.63
CA PRO A 570 -15.23 -26.26 -10.78
C PRO A 570 -15.23 -27.79 -10.62
N PRO A 571 -15.62 -28.53 -11.63
CA PRO A 571 -15.60 -29.97 -11.57
C PRO A 571 -14.18 -30.46 -11.32
N SER A 572 -14.01 -31.31 -10.31
CA SER A 572 -12.81 -32.08 -10.06
C SER A 572 -12.35 -32.72 -11.38
N ALA A 573 -11.10 -32.48 -11.74
CA ALA A 573 -10.49 -33.05 -12.93
C ALA A 573 -10.63 -34.59 -12.94
N PRO A 574 -11.05 -35.19 -14.03
CA PRO A 574 -11.01 -36.64 -14.15
C PRO A 574 -9.55 -37.08 -14.16
N SER A 575 -9.22 -38.00 -13.27
CA SER A 575 -7.97 -38.76 -13.27
C SER A 575 -7.96 -39.74 -14.45
N GLY A 576 -7.48 -39.25 -15.57
CA GLY A 576 -7.17 -40.04 -16.72
C GLY A 576 -5.88 -39.53 -17.32
N SER A 577 -4.82 -40.31 -17.23
CA SER A 577 -3.55 -40.08 -17.90
C SER A 577 -3.73 -40.13 -19.41
N VAL A 578 -4.04 -38.99 -20.01
CA VAL A 578 -3.84 -38.72 -21.42
C VAL A 578 -2.58 -37.87 -21.49
N GLU A 579 -1.54 -38.37 -22.17
CA GLU A 579 -0.36 -37.58 -22.48
C GLU A 579 -0.80 -36.23 -23.07
N PRO A 580 -0.31 -35.11 -22.57
CA PRO A 580 -0.63 -33.81 -23.16
C PRO A 580 -0.14 -33.81 -24.61
N PRO A 581 -0.94 -33.34 -25.58
CA PRO A 581 -0.44 -33.10 -26.91
C PRO A 581 0.78 -32.19 -26.85
N GLU A 582 1.79 -32.46 -27.67
CA GLU A 582 2.98 -31.66 -27.80
C GLU A 582 2.56 -30.16 -27.88
N PRO A 583 3.15 -29.26 -27.10
CA PRO A 583 2.78 -27.86 -27.17
C PRO A 583 3.05 -27.35 -28.61
N PRO A 584 2.11 -26.60 -29.20
CA PRO A 584 2.29 -26.04 -30.53
C PRO A 584 3.59 -25.27 -30.60
N LYS A 585 4.35 -25.41 -31.66
CA LYS A 585 5.68 -24.78 -31.88
C LYS A 585 5.64 -23.24 -31.70
N HIS A 586 4.48 -22.62 -31.86
CA HIS A 586 4.23 -21.19 -31.60
C HIS A 586 2.75 -20.95 -31.27
N LYS A 587 2.49 -19.86 -30.57
CA LYS A 587 1.13 -19.45 -30.22
C LYS A 587 0.41 -18.93 -31.47
N PRO A 588 -0.83 -19.33 -31.74
CA PRO A 588 -1.63 -18.76 -32.84
C PRO A 588 -1.76 -17.24 -32.65
N ILE A 589 -1.53 -16.49 -33.74
CA ILE A 589 -1.71 -15.03 -33.77
C ILE A 589 -2.84 -14.71 -34.75
N VAL A 590 -3.86 -14.01 -34.24
CA VAL A 590 -5.04 -13.60 -35.02
C VAL A 590 -4.94 -12.10 -35.30
N ASP A 591 -4.86 -11.75 -36.59
CA ASP A 591 -4.85 -10.36 -37.05
C ASP A 591 -6.26 -9.75 -37.01
N ARG A 592 -6.35 -8.44 -37.33
CA ARG A 592 -7.62 -7.68 -37.33
C ARG A 592 -8.64 -8.17 -38.35
N ARG A 593 -8.23 -8.91 -39.39
CA ARG A 593 -9.13 -9.48 -40.39
C ARG A 593 -9.75 -10.75 -39.86
N GLY A 594 -9.01 -11.49 -39.00
CA GLY A 594 -9.47 -12.71 -38.36
C GLY A 594 -10.35 -12.51 -37.12
N CYS A 595 -10.10 -11.46 -36.34
CA CYS A 595 -10.90 -11.08 -35.19
C CYS A 595 -10.89 -9.57 -34.99
N ARG A 596 -12.09 -8.97 -34.94
CA ARG A 596 -12.28 -7.57 -34.59
C ARG A 596 -12.84 -7.51 -33.17
N VAL A 597 -12.34 -6.60 -32.35
CA VAL A 597 -12.71 -6.48 -30.95
C VAL A 597 -13.37 -5.11 -30.71
N GLU A 598 -14.51 -5.12 -30.04
CA GLU A 598 -15.24 -3.91 -29.66
C GLU A 598 -15.39 -3.81 -28.15
N ILE A 599 -15.25 -2.63 -27.61
CA ILE A 599 -15.52 -2.34 -26.18
C ILE A 599 -17.02 -2.15 -26.04
N ILE A 600 -17.67 -3.05 -25.32
CA ILE A 600 -19.12 -3.07 -25.17
C ILE A 600 -19.61 -2.40 -23.89
N LEU A 601 -18.79 -2.37 -22.84
CA LEU A 601 -19.18 -1.80 -21.55
C LEU A 601 -17.97 -1.14 -20.87
N LYS A 602 -18.24 0.04 -20.31
CA LYS A 602 -17.32 0.74 -19.40
C LYS A 602 -18.09 1.16 -18.17
N THR A 603 -17.64 0.73 -17.01
CA THR A 603 -18.24 1.11 -15.73
C THR A 603 -17.22 1.75 -14.83
N VAL A 604 -17.65 2.73 -14.07
CA VAL A 604 -16.86 3.34 -13.00
C VAL A 604 -17.43 2.87 -11.67
N SER A 605 -16.60 2.27 -10.85
CA SER A 605 -16.95 1.86 -9.51
C SER A 605 -16.38 2.85 -8.50
N VAL A 606 -17.24 3.42 -7.68
CA VAL A 606 -16.89 4.36 -6.61
C VAL A 606 -17.20 3.70 -5.28
N TYR A 607 -16.19 3.60 -4.44
CA TYR A 607 -16.27 2.94 -3.13
C TYR A 607 -16.33 3.99 -2.01
N ASP A 608 -17.11 3.71 -0.95
CA ASP A 608 -17.11 4.52 0.25
C ASP A 608 -15.92 4.23 1.16
N THR A 609 -15.93 4.88 2.30
CA THR A 609 -14.87 4.79 3.31
C THR A 609 -14.81 3.44 4.01
N ASN A 610 -15.91 2.67 3.98
CA ASN A 610 -16.00 1.33 4.55
C ASN A 610 -15.78 0.25 3.48
N GLY A 611 -15.38 0.67 2.27
CA GLY A 611 -15.23 -0.22 1.13
C GLY A 611 -16.55 -0.67 0.51
N LYS A 612 -17.67 -0.09 0.95
CA LYS A 612 -18.97 -0.35 0.35
C LYS A 612 -19.04 0.31 -1.01
N LEU A 613 -19.36 -0.46 -2.05
CA LEU A 613 -19.65 0.08 -3.36
C LEU A 613 -20.82 1.07 -3.23
N LEU A 614 -20.50 2.36 -3.25
CA LEU A 614 -21.53 3.40 -3.19
C LEU A 614 -22.34 3.40 -4.49
N ARG A 615 -21.64 3.13 -5.59
CA ARG A 615 -22.26 3.26 -6.88
C ARG A 615 -21.38 2.66 -7.99
N GLN A 616 -22.02 1.91 -8.87
CA GLN A 616 -21.44 1.48 -10.13
C GLN A 616 -22.30 2.10 -11.25
N GLU A 617 -21.70 2.87 -12.12
CA GLU A 617 -22.39 3.60 -13.17
C GLU A 617 -21.74 3.37 -14.51
N SER A 618 -22.56 3.47 -15.57
CA SER A 618 -21.98 3.62 -16.88
C SER A 618 -21.12 4.87 -16.92
N ILE A 619 -20.05 4.86 -17.69
CA ILE A 619 -19.16 6.04 -17.81
C ILE A 619 -19.95 7.27 -18.29
N THR A 620 -21.04 7.06 -19.03
CA THR A 620 -21.93 8.10 -19.53
C THR A 620 -22.74 8.75 -18.40
N ASP A 621 -23.27 7.96 -17.46
CA ASP A 621 -24.07 8.49 -16.35
C ASP A 621 -23.17 9.15 -15.30
N TYR A 622 -22.04 8.55 -15.02
CA TYR A 622 -20.97 9.15 -14.20
C TYR A 622 -20.56 10.53 -14.73
N THR A 623 -20.43 10.66 -16.03
CA THR A 623 -20.15 11.93 -16.73
C THR A 623 -21.28 12.95 -16.53
N LYS A 624 -22.51 12.55 -16.78
CA LYS A 624 -23.67 13.44 -16.62
C LYS A 624 -23.77 14.01 -15.21
N GLU A 625 -23.50 13.20 -14.20
CA GLU A 625 -23.55 13.65 -12.81
C GLU A 625 -22.38 14.56 -12.43
N ASN A 626 -21.17 14.30 -12.93
CA ASN A 626 -20.05 15.20 -12.73
C ASN A 626 -20.29 16.57 -13.38
N VAL A 627 -20.84 16.58 -14.60
CA VAL A 627 -21.24 17.83 -15.27
C VAL A 627 -22.35 18.54 -14.49
N ARG A 628 -23.38 17.82 -13.99
CA ARG A 628 -24.43 18.39 -13.15
C ARG A 628 -23.93 18.88 -11.79
N GLY A 629 -22.94 18.22 -11.20
CA GLY A 629 -22.34 18.64 -9.92
C GLY A 629 -21.51 19.92 -10.06
N GLU A 630 -20.89 20.14 -11.22
CA GLU A 630 -20.04 21.31 -11.48
C GLU A 630 -20.86 22.52 -11.99
N TYR A 631 -21.99 22.28 -12.65
CA TYR A 631 -22.87 23.30 -13.20
C TYR A 631 -24.27 23.19 -12.59
N ALA A 632 -24.57 24.06 -11.65
CA ALA A 632 -25.86 24.05 -10.91
C ALA A 632 -27.09 24.22 -11.78
N THR A 633 -26.96 24.82 -12.99
CA THR A 633 -28.05 25.02 -13.95
C THR A 633 -27.59 24.85 -15.40
N LEU A 634 -28.52 24.48 -16.29
CA LEU A 634 -28.25 24.37 -17.73
C LEU A 634 -27.73 25.70 -18.31
N ASP A 635 -28.26 26.84 -17.84
CA ASP A 635 -27.83 28.17 -18.27
C ASP A 635 -26.37 28.47 -17.89
N ASN A 636 -25.92 28.03 -16.71
CA ASN A 636 -24.53 28.14 -16.29
C ASN A 636 -23.62 27.27 -17.15
N PHE A 637 -24.04 26.06 -17.49
CA PHE A 637 -23.34 25.19 -18.42
C PHE A 637 -23.23 25.83 -19.81
N ILE A 638 -24.32 26.31 -20.38
CA ILE A 638 -24.35 26.93 -21.72
C ILE A 638 -23.48 28.18 -21.80
N ARG A 639 -23.56 29.08 -20.80
CA ARG A 639 -22.68 30.28 -20.75
C ARG A 639 -21.20 29.95 -20.70
N GLN A 640 -20.84 28.91 -19.98
CA GLN A 640 -19.45 28.47 -19.88
C GLN A 640 -18.99 27.69 -21.11
N TRP A 641 -19.94 26.96 -21.77
CA TRP A 641 -19.64 26.21 -23.00
C TRP A 641 -19.38 27.11 -24.21
N THR A 642 -19.98 28.29 -24.26
CA THR A 642 -19.79 29.24 -25.37
C THR A 642 -18.46 30.00 -25.34
N ALA A 643 -17.74 30.00 -24.25
CA ALA A 643 -16.41 30.60 -24.15
C ALA A 643 -15.32 29.61 -24.63
N GLU A 644 -14.56 29.95 -25.69
CA GLU A 644 -13.59 29.03 -26.32
C GLU A 644 -12.50 28.49 -25.36
N GLU A 645 -11.98 29.32 -24.48
CA GLU A 645 -11.01 28.91 -23.45
C GLU A 645 -11.59 27.89 -22.44
N LYS A 646 -12.89 27.84 -22.26
CA LYS A 646 -13.57 26.95 -21.33
C LYS A 646 -14.00 25.62 -21.96
N LYS A 647 -14.05 25.53 -23.28
CA LYS A 647 -14.22 24.24 -23.98
C LYS A 647 -13.05 23.30 -23.72
N GLU A 648 -11.83 23.82 -23.58
CA GLU A 648 -10.67 23.02 -23.19
C GLU A 648 -10.74 22.51 -21.76
N ASN A 649 -11.23 23.30 -20.81
CA ASN A 649 -11.41 22.88 -19.42
C ASN A 649 -12.50 21.80 -19.26
N ILE A 650 -13.58 21.89 -20.04
CA ILE A 650 -14.62 20.85 -20.08
C ILE A 650 -14.12 19.62 -20.83
N ARG A 651 -13.25 19.79 -21.82
CA ARG A 651 -12.52 18.71 -22.50
C ARG A 651 -11.48 18.06 -21.61
N ALA A 652 -11.00 18.72 -20.57
CA ALA A 652 -10.11 18.20 -19.55
C ALA A 652 -10.82 17.44 -18.42
N LEU A 653 -12.17 17.48 -18.35
CA LEU A 653 -12.91 16.57 -17.48
C LEU A 653 -12.62 15.13 -17.92
N PRO A 654 -12.28 14.19 -17.01
CA PRO A 654 -11.92 12.82 -17.35
C PRO A 654 -13.15 12.02 -17.79
N VAL A 655 -13.59 12.33 -18.99
CA VAL A 655 -14.79 11.80 -19.60
C VAL A 655 -14.55 11.46 -21.06
N SER A 656 -14.96 10.29 -21.47
CA SER A 656 -14.88 9.92 -22.88
C SER A 656 -15.82 10.81 -23.72
N TYR A 657 -15.21 11.70 -24.47
CA TYR A 657 -15.88 12.69 -25.32
C TYR A 657 -16.77 12.15 -26.44
N THR A 658 -16.75 10.85 -26.69
CA THR A 658 -17.45 10.23 -27.83
C THR A 658 -18.97 10.27 -27.74
N HIS A 659 -19.57 10.77 -26.64
CA HIS A 659 -21.01 10.80 -26.46
C HIS A 659 -21.61 12.18 -26.15
N LEU A 660 -20.83 13.26 -26.15
CA LEU A 660 -21.32 14.63 -26.10
C LEU A 660 -21.44 15.24 -27.51
N THR A 661 -22.06 14.50 -28.44
CA THR A 661 -22.65 15.13 -29.60
C THR A 661 -24.00 15.67 -29.14
N LEU A 662 -24.09 16.98 -28.92
CA LEU A 662 -25.37 17.66 -28.84
C LEU A 662 -26.15 17.34 -30.12
N PRO A 663 -27.45 17.00 -30.02
CA PRO A 663 -28.28 16.95 -31.20
C PRO A 663 -28.19 18.32 -31.88
N THR A 664 -27.79 18.30 -33.14
CA THR A 664 -27.87 19.47 -34.01
C THR A 664 -29.33 19.94 -33.96
N MET A 665 -29.56 21.01 -33.22
CA MET A 665 -30.84 21.74 -33.38
C MET A 665 -30.86 22.30 -34.81
N ARG A 666 -31.79 21.80 -35.59
CA ARG A 666 -32.32 22.52 -36.77
C ARG A 666 -33.26 23.61 -36.29
#